data_a605fb8365809eae1f762dd49198d25e
#
_entry.id   a605fb8365809eae1f762dd49198d25e
#
_cell.length_a   1.000
_cell.length_b   1.000
_cell.length_c   1.000
_cell.angle_alpha   90.00
_cell.angle_beta   90.00
_cell.angle_gamma   90.00
#
_symmetry.space_group_name_H-M   'P 1'
#
loop_
_entity.id
_entity.type
_entity.pdbx_description
1 polymer ?
#
loop_
_entity_poly.entity_id
_entity_poly.type
_entity_poly.pdbx_seq_one_letter_code
_entity_poly.pdbx_strand_id
1 'polypeptide(L)'
;MTMMKLRLLIITLFVSTFSFAQRVYWAEVVLDFSSELSAYEYSAEQILGKPNVLPQGGDNPNAWMPAKPNKLDFISVAFEKPVQVQQIVIAETYNPSGVYEIYLYEKNGKEHLVNTFDPKPINVKSRLLRINIEKTKYEVASLRLIIDGRKVPGYCGIDAIGVSPSIKPIEIAVEQPQNLRENILVERLNDNVNSQYKETRPLITPDGKTLYFSRAKDPANLGGEDDENDIWYSQKNESTGEWETSKNMGEPLNNKGQNYISSITPDGSAMTVLLGNEYGSGNKMEPGVSVSTKTGEKWSTPQALDIINANIMTDDGNYFLANNRKVLIMSIDRYDTYGGKDLYVSFLQRDNRWTEPMNLGNDINTAHIEASPYLAADNETLYFSSAGFSGYGGDDVYISRRLDDTWTNWTEPENLGPDINSDGDDIFFNIPPSGQFAYYSKSIADGNGDIYRIAMPVFYQPAPVVSVIGKVTDENSNPVVAKISYNLMPENSNVGFTISDSVSGEYEILLPVGSAYDFRAEAEGFAVTSDRIDLLAEVDYKVIERDIVMSSGKATEPVVAVVPESKQVDDFIAGEQSKLVMDNAIMFEFASDYLNESTYQTLDKLVKFMKDNPGLQLIIAGHTDTTGPEQYNKSLSKRRADSVANYFIKNGINKERLEIVGYGQDNPVASNDTPEGRKKN
;
A
#
# COMPACT_ATOMS: atom_id res chain seq x y z
N MET A 1 46.64 61.40 -2.95
CA MET A 1 45.30 61.69 -3.52
C MET A 1 44.60 60.35 -3.75
N THR A 2 43.89 59.87 -2.71
CA THR A 2 43.39 58.50 -2.62
C THR A 2 41.90 58.56 -2.95
N MET A 3 41.48 57.90 -4.07
CA MET A 3 40.09 57.80 -4.47
C MET A 3 39.41 56.73 -3.63
N MET A 4 38.49 57.11 -2.77
CA MET A 4 37.56 56.26 -2.08
C MET A 4 36.44 55.83 -3.00
N LYS A 5 36.34 54.55 -3.37
CA LYS A 5 35.21 53.97 -4.12
C LYS A 5 34.08 53.70 -3.14
N LEU A 6 33.00 54.50 -3.27
CA LEU A 6 31.74 54.31 -2.58
C LEU A 6 31.00 53.08 -3.22
N ARG A 7 30.90 51.97 -2.50
CA ARG A 7 30.06 50.83 -2.88
C ARG A 7 28.63 51.10 -2.38
N LEU A 8 27.73 51.34 -3.34
CA LEU A 8 26.30 51.44 -3.10
C LEU A 8 25.77 50.03 -2.83
N LEU A 9 25.35 49.74 -1.61
CA LEU A 9 24.70 48.51 -1.22
C LEU A 9 23.21 48.63 -1.54
N ILE A 10 22.75 48.04 -2.64
CA ILE A 10 21.32 47.95 -2.99
C ILE A 10 20.74 46.78 -2.15
N ILE A 11 20.04 47.12 -1.08
CA ILE A 11 19.25 46.17 -0.30
C ILE A 11 17.95 45.97 -1.08
N THR A 12 17.84 44.89 -1.87
CA THR A 12 16.59 44.45 -2.46
C THR A 12 15.75 43.85 -1.35
N LEU A 13 14.74 44.61 -0.91
CA LEU A 13 13.71 44.10 0.00
C LEU A 13 12.88 43.10 -0.78
N PHE A 14 13.12 41.80 -0.61
CA PHE A 14 12.19 40.76 -0.99
C PHE A 14 10.95 40.90 -0.09
N VAL A 15 9.94 41.59 -0.56
CA VAL A 15 8.59 41.46 0.00
C VAL A 15 8.07 40.11 -0.47
N SER A 16 8.29 39.07 0.34
CA SER A 16 7.55 37.82 0.18
C SER A 16 6.07 38.15 0.44
N THR A 17 5.31 38.26 -0.63
CA THR A 17 3.85 38.21 -0.56
C THR A 17 3.51 36.80 -0.10
N PHE A 18 3.36 36.59 1.21
CA PHE A 18 2.64 35.45 1.74
C PHE A 18 1.22 35.51 1.15
N SER A 19 0.98 34.78 0.09
CA SER A 19 -0.37 34.46 -0.35
C SER A 19 -0.94 33.58 0.77
N PHE A 20 -1.66 34.18 1.72
CA PHE A 20 -2.47 33.40 2.64
C PHE A 20 -3.51 32.67 1.80
N ALA A 21 -3.30 31.37 1.57
CA ALA A 21 -4.31 30.49 1.03
C ALA A 21 -5.59 30.70 1.82
N GLN A 22 -6.71 30.80 1.14
CA GLN A 22 -8.01 31.01 1.82
C GLN A 22 -8.28 29.82 2.71
N ARG A 23 -8.44 30.06 4.02
CA ARG A 23 -8.73 28.99 4.96
C ARG A 23 -10.19 28.59 4.87
N VAL A 24 -10.44 27.35 4.50
CA VAL A 24 -11.73 26.68 4.59
C VAL A 24 -11.68 25.74 5.78
N TYR A 25 -12.73 25.74 6.58
CA TYR A 25 -12.94 24.79 7.67
C TYR A 25 -13.94 23.76 7.14
N TRP A 26 -13.44 22.62 6.74
CA TRP A 26 -14.25 21.49 6.31
C TRP A 26 -14.88 20.78 7.50
N ALA A 27 -15.96 20.06 7.26
CA ALA A 27 -16.58 19.21 8.28
C ALA A 27 -15.58 18.18 8.81
N GLU A 28 -15.55 17.97 10.13
CA GLU A 28 -14.62 17.06 10.79
C GLU A 28 -15.34 15.97 11.58
N VAL A 29 -16.60 16.21 11.94
CA VAL A 29 -17.41 15.27 12.70
C VAL A 29 -18.85 15.30 12.21
N VAL A 30 -19.44 14.13 11.95
CA VAL A 30 -20.87 13.97 11.76
C VAL A 30 -21.55 13.96 13.13
N LEU A 31 -22.50 14.87 13.36
CA LEU A 31 -23.23 14.98 14.62
C LEU A 31 -24.54 14.20 14.60
N ASP A 32 -25.25 14.22 13.46
CA ASP A 32 -26.58 13.64 13.30
C ASP A 32 -26.96 13.59 11.81
N PHE A 33 -27.71 12.58 11.40
CA PHE A 33 -28.23 12.46 10.03
C PHE A 33 -29.54 11.68 9.99
N SER A 34 -30.35 11.91 8.96
CA SER A 34 -31.64 11.25 8.81
C SER A 34 -31.53 9.80 8.34
N SER A 35 -30.65 9.54 7.39
CA SER A 35 -30.42 8.21 6.80
C SER A 35 -29.16 8.22 5.96
N GLU A 36 -28.61 7.04 5.69
CA GLU A 36 -27.50 6.80 4.76
C GLU A 36 -27.78 5.55 3.93
N LEU A 37 -27.22 5.49 2.73
CA LEU A 37 -27.46 4.38 1.80
C LEU A 37 -26.78 3.09 2.26
N SER A 38 -25.56 3.22 2.82
CA SER A 38 -24.76 2.15 3.41
C SER A 38 -23.97 2.70 4.60
N ALA A 39 -23.49 1.86 5.48
CA ALA A 39 -22.68 2.25 6.62
C ALA A 39 -21.19 2.50 6.28
N TYR A 40 -20.78 2.20 5.06
CA TYR A 40 -19.42 2.40 4.55
C TYR A 40 -19.45 3.26 3.29
N GLU A 41 -19.76 2.67 2.16
CA GLU A 41 -20.04 3.38 0.90
C GLU A 41 -21.26 4.29 1.07
N TYR A 42 -21.19 5.49 0.54
CA TYR A 42 -22.30 6.49 0.64
C TYR A 42 -22.73 6.82 2.07
N SER A 43 -21.89 6.54 3.07
CA SER A 43 -22.20 6.81 4.48
C SER A 43 -22.16 8.30 4.80
N ALA A 44 -22.72 8.66 5.96
CA ALA A 44 -22.70 10.04 6.43
C ALA A 44 -21.25 10.55 6.68
N GLU A 45 -20.32 9.67 7.00
CA GLU A 45 -18.91 10.01 7.22
C GLU A 45 -18.17 10.41 5.95
N GLN A 46 -18.67 10.03 4.78
CA GLN A 46 -18.07 10.42 3.49
C GLN A 46 -18.14 11.93 3.21
N ILE A 47 -18.87 12.70 4.02
CA ILE A 47 -18.97 14.17 3.91
C ILE A 47 -17.83 14.91 4.62
N LEU A 48 -16.96 14.20 5.32
CA LEU A 48 -15.90 14.77 6.14
C LEU A 48 -14.64 15.11 5.33
N GLY A 49 -13.97 16.17 5.70
CA GLY A 49 -12.75 16.62 5.03
C GLY A 49 -12.99 17.45 3.79
N LYS A 50 -11.96 17.56 2.95
CA LYS A 50 -12.01 18.23 1.65
C LYS A 50 -12.81 17.38 0.66
N PRO A 51 -13.46 18.01 -0.37
CA PRO A 51 -14.07 17.21 -1.44
C PRO A 51 -13.05 16.35 -2.16
N ASN A 52 -13.36 15.07 -2.32
CA ASN A 52 -12.52 14.12 -3.06
C ASN A 52 -13.20 13.57 -4.33
N VAL A 53 -14.48 13.85 -4.54
CA VAL A 53 -15.21 13.50 -5.76
C VAL A 53 -15.24 14.64 -6.80
N LEU A 54 -15.05 15.89 -6.38
CA LEU A 54 -14.89 17.02 -7.29
C LEU A 54 -13.41 17.15 -7.74
N PRO A 55 -13.14 17.62 -8.96
CA PRO A 55 -14.08 18.23 -9.94
C PRO A 55 -14.86 17.23 -10.82
N GLN A 56 -14.53 15.96 -10.85
CA GLN A 56 -15.16 14.97 -11.73
C GLN A 56 -16.67 14.85 -11.51
N GLY A 57 -17.09 14.70 -10.26
CA GLY A 57 -18.46 14.43 -9.85
C GLY A 57 -19.02 13.14 -10.42
N GLY A 58 -20.25 12.84 -10.09
CA GLY A 58 -20.97 11.66 -10.54
C GLY A 58 -21.45 10.83 -9.35
N ASP A 59 -21.93 9.63 -9.66
CA ASP A 59 -22.27 8.62 -8.66
C ASP A 59 -20.97 8.02 -8.14
N ASN A 60 -20.66 8.28 -6.87
CA ASN A 60 -19.40 7.87 -6.26
C ASN A 60 -19.63 7.52 -4.79
N PRO A 61 -19.16 6.36 -4.30
CA PRO A 61 -19.34 5.90 -2.92
C PRO A 61 -18.69 6.80 -1.86
N ASN A 62 -17.76 7.68 -2.24
CA ASN A 62 -17.15 8.69 -1.35
C ASN A 62 -18.03 9.94 -1.15
N ALA A 63 -19.31 9.89 -1.45
CA ALA A 63 -20.26 10.94 -1.17
C ALA A 63 -21.43 10.42 -0.34
N TRP A 64 -21.86 11.15 0.69
CA TRP A 64 -23.06 10.79 1.41
C TRP A 64 -24.29 10.80 0.50
N MET A 65 -25.06 9.70 0.56
CA MET A 65 -26.38 9.61 -0.04
C MET A 65 -27.42 9.10 0.97
N PRO A 66 -28.65 9.67 1.00
CA PRO A 66 -29.72 9.13 1.83
C PRO A 66 -30.12 7.70 1.44
N ALA A 67 -30.61 6.91 2.41
CA ALA A 67 -31.03 5.51 2.19
C ALA A 67 -32.07 5.31 1.10
N LYS A 68 -32.87 6.34 0.80
CA LYS A 68 -33.95 6.28 -0.21
C LYS A 68 -34.06 7.61 -0.96
N PRO A 69 -34.25 7.58 -2.29
CA PRO A 69 -34.49 8.80 -3.06
C PRO A 69 -35.85 9.42 -2.75
N ASN A 70 -36.08 10.64 -3.24
CA ASN A 70 -37.37 11.34 -3.24
C ASN A 70 -37.94 11.61 -1.83
N LYS A 71 -37.09 11.88 -0.85
CA LYS A 71 -37.45 12.25 0.52
C LYS A 71 -36.86 13.58 0.94
N LEU A 72 -37.28 14.04 2.09
CA LEU A 72 -36.65 15.13 2.85
C LEU A 72 -35.65 14.47 3.80
N ASP A 73 -34.37 14.79 3.65
CA ASP A 73 -33.29 14.26 4.45
C ASP A 73 -32.41 15.39 5.01
N PHE A 74 -31.64 15.11 6.05
CA PHE A 74 -30.71 16.07 6.63
C PHE A 74 -29.42 15.40 7.09
N ILE A 75 -28.37 16.22 7.15
CA ILE A 75 -27.11 15.90 7.81
C ILE A 75 -26.62 17.10 8.62
N SER A 76 -26.06 16.84 9.80
CA SER A 76 -25.47 17.83 10.70
C SER A 76 -24.01 17.52 10.94
N VAL A 77 -23.14 18.51 10.75
CA VAL A 77 -21.69 18.35 10.88
C VAL A 77 -21.09 19.42 11.79
N ALA A 78 -19.97 19.11 12.44
CA ALA A 78 -19.19 20.07 13.21
C ALA A 78 -17.83 20.34 12.54
N PHE A 79 -17.26 21.50 12.88
CA PHE A 79 -15.96 21.95 12.38
C PHE A 79 -14.91 21.90 13.50
N GLU A 80 -13.61 21.78 13.12
CA GLU A 80 -12.45 21.75 14.04
C GLU A 80 -12.58 22.75 15.21
N LYS A 81 -13.03 23.97 14.88
CA LYS A 81 -13.25 25.04 15.87
C LYS A 81 -14.32 26.00 15.40
N PRO A 82 -14.99 26.67 16.35
CA PRO A 82 -15.95 27.72 16.02
C PRO A 82 -15.29 28.87 15.25
N VAL A 83 -15.99 29.38 14.22
CA VAL A 83 -15.50 30.45 13.35
C VAL A 83 -16.61 31.38 12.92
N GLN A 84 -16.32 32.68 12.73
CA GLN A 84 -17.24 33.60 12.07
C GLN A 84 -17.29 33.35 10.58
N VAL A 85 -18.46 33.09 10.01
CA VAL A 85 -18.66 32.62 8.62
C VAL A 85 -19.11 33.77 7.73
N GLN A 86 -18.51 33.84 6.53
CA GLN A 86 -18.95 34.68 5.40
C GLN A 86 -19.28 33.89 4.15
N GLN A 87 -18.82 32.63 4.05
CA GLN A 87 -19.11 31.75 2.92
C GLN A 87 -19.35 30.34 3.44
N ILE A 88 -20.34 29.67 2.88
CA ILE A 88 -20.61 28.24 3.04
C ILE A 88 -20.40 27.59 1.71
N VAL A 89 -19.76 26.43 1.67
CA VAL A 89 -19.54 25.62 0.48
C VAL A 89 -20.07 24.23 0.68
N ILE A 90 -20.74 23.69 -0.34
CA ILE A 90 -21.30 22.34 -0.35
C ILE A 90 -20.92 21.72 -1.69
N ALA A 91 -20.21 20.59 -1.64
CA ALA A 91 -19.85 19.80 -2.82
C ALA A 91 -21.02 18.86 -3.17
N GLU A 92 -21.83 19.23 -4.13
CA GLU A 92 -22.91 18.42 -4.67
C GLU A 92 -22.38 17.62 -5.86
N THR A 93 -22.16 16.32 -5.71
CA THR A 93 -21.44 15.49 -6.67
C THR A 93 -22.34 14.69 -7.60
N TYR A 94 -23.53 14.34 -7.15
CA TYR A 94 -24.48 13.58 -7.93
C TYR A 94 -25.89 14.21 -7.82
N ASN A 95 -26.56 14.38 -8.98
CA ASN A 95 -27.89 14.97 -9.09
C ASN A 95 -28.06 16.25 -8.23
N PRO A 96 -27.24 17.27 -8.48
CA PRO A 96 -27.13 18.46 -7.64
C PRO A 96 -28.40 19.32 -7.64
N SER A 97 -28.48 20.28 -6.68
CA SER A 97 -29.60 21.19 -6.46
C SER A 97 -30.70 20.65 -5.51
N GLY A 98 -30.38 19.58 -4.76
CA GLY A 98 -31.25 19.09 -3.68
C GLY A 98 -31.26 19.93 -2.41
N VAL A 99 -30.30 20.81 -2.21
CA VAL A 99 -30.18 21.66 -1.01
C VAL A 99 -31.42 22.52 -0.83
N TYR A 100 -32.08 22.41 0.33
CA TYR A 100 -33.31 23.10 0.67
C TYR A 100 -33.10 24.19 1.76
N GLU A 101 -32.58 23.82 2.93
CA GLU A 101 -32.33 24.76 4.05
C GLU A 101 -30.97 24.53 4.66
N ILE A 102 -30.36 25.61 5.15
CA ILE A 102 -29.08 25.59 5.85
C ILE A 102 -29.24 26.31 7.19
N TYR A 103 -28.88 25.62 8.25
CA TYR A 103 -28.85 26.13 9.61
C TYR A 103 -27.43 26.15 10.14
N LEU A 104 -27.03 27.24 10.78
CA LEU A 104 -25.79 27.37 11.52
C LEU A 104 -26.06 27.34 13.01
N TYR A 105 -25.17 26.72 13.79
CA TYR A 105 -25.32 26.59 15.23
C TYR A 105 -24.11 27.18 15.95
N GLU A 106 -24.41 28.00 17.02
CA GLU A 106 -23.41 28.40 17.98
C GLU A 106 -23.03 27.23 18.89
N LYS A 107 -21.85 27.29 19.56
CA LYS A 107 -21.41 26.25 20.51
C LYS A 107 -22.41 25.96 21.64
N ASN A 108 -23.27 26.93 22.00
CA ASN A 108 -24.32 26.76 23.00
C ASN A 108 -25.60 26.11 22.44
N GLY A 109 -25.60 25.70 21.17
CA GLY A 109 -26.75 25.08 20.49
C GLY A 109 -27.78 26.06 19.92
N LYS A 110 -27.54 27.38 19.96
CA LYS A 110 -28.45 28.35 19.37
C LYS A 110 -28.42 28.25 17.85
N GLU A 111 -29.61 28.10 17.27
CA GLU A 111 -29.86 27.89 15.84
C GLU A 111 -30.09 29.20 15.10
N HIS A 112 -29.58 29.24 13.87
CA HIS A 112 -29.77 30.34 12.93
C HIS A 112 -30.07 29.79 11.53
N LEU A 113 -31.29 29.96 11.02
CA LEU A 113 -31.58 29.70 9.60
C LEU A 113 -30.87 30.77 8.75
N VAL A 114 -30.02 30.31 7.83
CA VAL A 114 -29.17 31.18 7.01
C VAL A 114 -29.73 31.36 5.62
N ASN A 115 -30.22 30.28 5.02
CA ASN A 115 -30.75 30.32 3.65
C ASN A 115 -31.83 29.23 3.45
N THR A 116 -32.78 29.54 2.58
CA THR A 116 -33.78 28.60 2.05
C THR A 116 -33.75 28.68 0.53
N PHE A 117 -33.58 27.54 -0.10
CA PHE A 117 -33.56 27.39 -1.56
C PHE A 117 -34.90 26.84 -2.07
N ASP A 118 -35.09 26.92 -3.39
CA ASP A 118 -36.16 26.20 -4.12
C ASP A 118 -35.51 25.10 -4.99
N PRO A 119 -35.37 23.88 -4.44
CA PRO A 119 -34.76 22.77 -5.16
C PRO A 119 -35.51 22.47 -6.45
N LYS A 120 -34.73 22.24 -7.54
CA LYS A 120 -35.24 21.82 -8.84
C LYS A 120 -34.15 21.20 -9.67
N PRO A 121 -34.44 20.23 -10.54
CA PRO A 121 -33.45 19.59 -11.39
C PRO A 121 -32.68 20.62 -12.22
N ILE A 122 -31.35 20.44 -12.29
CA ILE A 122 -30.46 21.22 -13.14
C ILE A 122 -29.63 20.24 -14.00
N ASN A 123 -29.23 20.69 -15.20
CA ASN A 123 -28.48 19.86 -16.12
C ASN A 123 -26.97 20.11 -15.96
N VAL A 124 -26.44 19.72 -14.81
CA VAL A 124 -25.00 19.66 -14.56
C VAL A 124 -24.69 18.37 -13.81
N LYS A 125 -23.54 17.77 -14.05
CA LYS A 125 -23.13 16.50 -13.43
C LYS A 125 -22.87 16.68 -11.92
N SER A 126 -22.18 17.76 -11.58
CA SER A 126 -21.78 18.12 -10.20
C SER A 126 -21.58 19.64 -10.08
N ARG A 127 -21.49 20.13 -8.85
CA ARG A 127 -21.10 21.53 -8.60
C ARG A 127 -20.57 21.75 -7.19
N LEU A 128 -19.72 22.75 -7.04
CA LEU A 128 -19.45 23.35 -5.73
C LEU A 128 -20.44 24.50 -5.50
N LEU A 129 -21.46 24.29 -4.68
CA LEU A 129 -22.43 25.31 -4.30
C LEU A 129 -21.77 26.28 -3.30
N ARG A 130 -21.59 27.55 -3.73
CA ARG A 130 -20.99 28.62 -2.93
C ARG A 130 -22.07 29.57 -2.49
N ILE A 131 -22.19 29.81 -1.17
CA ILE A 131 -23.22 30.65 -0.57
C ILE A 131 -22.50 31.72 0.23
N ASN A 132 -22.51 32.95 -0.29
CA ASN A 132 -21.99 34.12 0.41
C ASN A 132 -23.06 34.69 1.31
N ILE A 133 -22.70 34.96 2.55
CA ILE A 133 -23.59 35.57 3.57
C ILE A 133 -22.92 36.80 4.20
N GLU A 134 -23.71 37.64 4.84
CA GLU A 134 -23.16 38.66 5.73
C GLU A 134 -22.38 37.98 6.86
N LYS A 135 -21.18 38.50 7.18
CA LYS A 135 -20.35 37.90 8.23
C LYS A 135 -21.12 37.72 9.51
N THR A 136 -21.16 36.51 10.02
CA THR A 136 -21.88 36.20 11.27
C THR A 136 -21.31 37.00 12.43
N LYS A 137 -22.19 37.50 13.27
CA LYS A 137 -21.82 38.21 14.54
C LYS A 137 -21.51 37.22 15.68
N TYR A 138 -21.66 35.95 15.41
CA TYR A 138 -21.44 34.82 16.31
C TYR A 138 -20.48 33.83 15.68
N GLU A 139 -19.87 32.98 16.49
CA GLU A 139 -19.02 31.90 16.05
C GLU A 139 -19.87 30.64 15.78
N VAL A 140 -19.69 30.07 14.61
CA VAL A 140 -20.39 28.87 14.15
C VAL A 140 -19.54 27.65 14.52
N ALA A 141 -20.14 26.73 15.28
CA ALA A 141 -19.52 25.46 15.68
C ALA A 141 -19.95 24.28 14.79
N SER A 142 -21.20 24.34 14.27
CA SER A 142 -21.75 23.27 13.43
C SER A 142 -22.75 23.80 12.42
N LEU A 143 -23.08 22.96 11.42
CA LEU A 143 -24.03 23.23 10.36
C LEU A 143 -24.98 22.06 10.21
N ARG A 144 -26.26 22.32 9.97
CA ARG A 144 -27.23 21.33 9.47
C ARG A 144 -27.65 21.70 8.05
N LEU A 145 -27.52 20.74 7.16
CA LEU A 145 -27.96 20.78 5.77
C LEU A 145 -29.24 19.95 5.64
N ILE A 146 -30.30 20.54 5.05
CA ILE A 146 -31.51 19.82 4.65
C ILE A 146 -31.56 19.74 3.13
N ILE A 147 -31.81 18.55 2.59
CA ILE A 147 -32.03 18.31 1.18
C ILE A 147 -33.48 17.83 0.92
N ASP A 148 -34.08 18.32 -0.16
CA ASP A 148 -35.44 17.95 -0.56
C ASP A 148 -35.45 17.16 -1.87
N GLY A 149 -35.17 15.87 -1.78
CA GLY A 149 -35.20 14.95 -2.91
C GLY A 149 -36.60 14.74 -3.53
N ARG A 150 -37.68 15.20 -2.90
CA ARG A 150 -39.03 15.17 -3.50
C ARG A 150 -39.15 16.13 -4.68
N LYS A 151 -38.33 17.22 -4.65
CA LYS A 151 -38.29 18.24 -5.71
C LYS A 151 -37.20 17.96 -6.75
N VAL A 152 -36.19 17.19 -6.40
CA VAL A 152 -35.11 16.72 -7.29
C VAL A 152 -35.15 15.21 -7.31
N PRO A 153 -35.92 14.58 -8.22
CA PRO A 153 -36.12 13.13 -8.24
C PRO A 153 -34.82 12.35 -8.42
N GLY A 154 -34.63 11.32 -7.62
CA GLY A 154 -33.42 10.50 -7.59
C GLY A 154 -32.65 10.63 -6.27
N TYR A 155 -31.51 10.02 -6.22
CA TYR A 155 -30.53 10.20 -5.14
C TYR A 155 -29.80 11.54 -5.34
N CYS A 156 -29.42 12.18 -4.25
CA CYS A 156 -28.55 13.37 -4.25
C CYS A 156 -27.28 13.05 -3.46
N GLY A 157 -26.10 13.21 -4.09
CA GLY A 157 -24.82 12.96 -3.45
C GLY A 157 -24.16 14.26 -2.94
N ILE A 158 -23.73 14.26 -1.69
CA ILE A 158 -22.98 15.35 -1.05
C ILE A 158 -21.64 14.81 -0.56
N ASP A 159 -20.54 15.34 -1.10
CA ASP A 159 -19.17 14.91 -0.83
C ASP A 159 -18.53 15.70 0.34
N ALA A 160 -18.78 17.01 0.42
CA ALA A 160 -18.19 17.83 1.49
C ALA A 160 -19.04 19.03 1.87
N ILE A 161 -18.90 19.47 3.12
CA ILE A 161 -19.44 20.73 3.64
C ILE A 161 -18.31 21.52 4.29
N GLY A 162 -18.17 22.79 3.90
CA GLY A 162 -17.16 23.67 4.46
C GLY A 162 -17.67 25.07 4.76
N VAL A 163 -17.00 25.79 5.65
CA VAL A 163 -17.26 27.19 5.98
C VAL A 163 -15.98 28.02 5.91
N SER A 164 -16.11 29.29 5.53
CA SER A 164 -14.96 30.19 5.44
C SER A 164 -15.31 31.57 6.03
N PRO A 165 -14.35 32.22 6.70
CA PRO A 165 -14.48 33.61 7.16
C PRO A 165 -14.29 34.64 6.04
N SER A 166 -14.11 34.23 4.78
CA SER A 166 -13.81 35.05 3.62
C SER A 166 -14.77 34.72 2.47
N ILE A 167 -15.09 35.71 1.65
CA ILE A 167 -15.91 35.55 0.43
C ILE A 167 -15.07 35.32 -0.84
N LYS A 168 -13.76 35.18 -0.73
CA LYS A 168 -12.93 34.83 -1.89
C LYS A 168 -13.45 33.50 -2.48
N PRO A 169 -13.45 33.34 -3.81
CA PRO A 169 -13.84 32.08 -4.41
C PRO A 169 -12.99 30.91 -3.90
N ILE A 170 -13.65 29.84 -3.51
CA ILE A 170 -13.00 28.56 -3.18
C ILE A 170 -13.04 27.74 -4.45
N GLU A 171 -11.89 27.27 -4.90
CA GLU A 171 -11.74 26.39 -6.06
C GLU A 171 -11.28 25.04 -5.53
N ILE A 172 -11.87 23.98 -6.07
CA ILE A 172 -11.42 22.62 -5.84
C ILE A 172 -10.58 22.25 -7.06
N ALA A 173 -9.34 21.95 -6.82
CA ALA A 173 -8.39 21.47 -7.81
C ALA A 173 -7.96 20.05 -7.46
N VAL A 174 -7.58 19.28 -8.47
CA VAL A 174 -6.94 17.99 -8.26
C VAL A 174 -5.62 18.22 -7.53
N GLU A 175 -5.39 17.49 -6.43
CA GLU A 175 -4.13 17.57 -5.69
C GLU A 175 -3.00 16.98 -6.56
N GLN A 176 -2.05 17.81 -6.89
CA GLN A 176 -0.93 17.47 -7.77
C GLN A 176 0.39 17.89 -7.14
N PRO A 177 1.49 17.18 -7.42
CA PRO A 177 2.81 17.60 -6.98
C PRO A 177 3.15 19.02 -7.45
N GLN A 178 3.79 19.77 -6.56
CA GLN A 178 4.26 21.12 -6.89
C GLN A 178 5.31 21.05 -7.99
N ASN A 179 5.19 21.90 -9.04
CA ASN A 179 6.08 21.98 -10.19
C ASN A 179 5.84 20.94 -11.30
N LEU A 180 4.60 20.55 -11.52
CA LEU A 180 4.21 19.82 -12.73
C LEU A 180 4.79 20.52 -13.97
N ARG A 181 5.60 19.80 -14.74
CA ARG A 181 6.02 20.29 -16.06
C ARG A 181 4.91 19.96 -17.05
N GLU A 182 4.39 20.98 -17.70
CA GLU A 182 3.51 20.80 -18.86
C GLU A 182 4.28 20.11 -20.00
N ASN A 183 3.61 19.23 -20.73
CA ASN A 183 4.11 18.52 -21.91
C ASN A 183 5.18 17.44 -21.62
N ILE A 184 4.85 16.49 -20.77
CA ILE A 184 5.61 15.25 -20.62
C ILE A 184 5.41 14.39 -21.88
N LEU A 185 6.49 13.79 -22.39
CA LEU A 185 6.40 12.90 -23.55
C LEU A 185 5.72 11.58 -23.15
N VAL A 186 4.50 11.39 -23.62
CA VAL A 186 3.74 10.13 -23.51
C VAL A 186 3.73 9.47 -24.88
N GLU A 187 4.16 8.22 -24.93
CA GLU A 187 4.27 7.44 -26.15
C GLU A 187 3.45 6.16 -26.06
N ARG A 188 2.53 5.95 -27.01
CA ARG A 188 1.94 4.62 -27.25
C ARG A 188 3.04 3.69 -27.77
N LEU A 189 3.18 2.50 -27.20
CA LEU A 189 4.15 1.53 -27.73
C LEU A 189 3.75 1.10 -29.15
N ASN A 190 4.74 0.62 -29.92
CA ASN A 190 4.55 0.23 -31.30
C ASN A 190 3.59 -0.97 -31.45
N ASP A 191 3.18 -1.26 -32.69
CA ASP A 191 2.22 -2.32 -33.01
C ASP A 191 2.77 -3.75 -32.81
N ASN A 192 4.04 -3.91 -32.46
CA ASN A 192 4.60 -5.18 -32.02
C ASN A 192 4.15 -5.56 -30.59
N VAL A 193 3.80 -4.56 -29.80
CA VAL A 193 3.26 -4.71 -28.44
C VAL A 193 1.76 -4.51 -28.45
N ASN A 194 1.30 -3.32 -28.87
CA ASN A 194 -0.12 -3.00 -28.96
C ASN A 194 -0.71 -3.55 -30.26
N SER A 195 -1.86 -4.21 -30.18
CA SER A 195 -2.53 -4.84 -31.30
C SER A 195 -3.97 -4.28 -31.47
N GLN A 196 -4.80 -5.01 -32.16
CA GLN A 196 -6.24 -4.72 -32.24
C GLN A 196 -7.02 -5.25 -31.01
N TYR A 197 -6.34 -5.97 -30.13
CA TYR A 197 -6.92 -6.54 -28.92
C TYR A 197 -6.56 -5.66 -27.73
N LYS A 198 -7.12 -5.95 -26.55
CA LYS A 198 -6.84 -5.20 -25.33
C LYS A 198 -5.53 -5.67 -24.68
N GLU A 199 -4.53 -4.80 -24.60
CA GLU A 199 -3.30 -5.00 -23.86
C GLU A 199 -3.36 -4.26 -22.52
N THR A 200 -3.07 -4.98 -21.45
CA THR A 200 -3.09 -4.43 -20.08
C THR A 200 -1.94 -5.01 -19.24
N ARG A 201 -1.77 -4.50 -18.03
CA ARG A 201 -0.80 -5.00 -17.04
C ARG A 201 0.62 -5.05 -17.58
N PRO A 202 1.16 -3.96 -18.18
CA PRO A 202 2.56 -3.94 -18.56
C PRO A 202 3.45 -4.15 -17.35
N LEU A 203 4.49 -4.95 -17.48
CA LEU A 203 5.47 -5.20 -16.45
C LEU A 203 6.86 -5.29 -17.07
N ILE A 204 7.68 -4.28 -16.82
CA ILE A 204 9.02 -4.18 -17.35
C ILE A 204 10.02 -4.87 -16.42
N THR A 205 10.96 -5.66 -16.99
CA THR A 205 12.07 -6.22 -16.22
C THR A 205 12.98 -5.12 -15.67
N PRO A 206 13.68 -5.35 -14.53
CA PRO A 206 14.58 -4.36 -13.93
C PRO A 206 15.65 -3.81 -14.88
N ASP A 207 16.15 -4.65 -15.80
CA ASP A 207 17.11 -4.28 -16.84
C ASP A 207 16.49 -3.49 -18.02
N GLY A 208 15.16 -3.34 -18.06
CA GLY A 208 14.42 -2.62 -19.10
C GLY A 208 14.38 -3.32 -20.47
N LYS A 209 14.73 -4.61 -20.56
CA LYS A 209 14.87 -5.32 -21.85
C LYS A 209 13.69 -6.19 -22.22
N THR A 210 12.90 -6.66 -21.28
CA THR A 210 11.71 -7.48 -21.53
C THR A 210 10.48 -6.84 -20.94
N LEU A 211 9.43 -6.71 -21.74
CA LEU A 211 8.12 -6.25 -21.31
C LEU A 211 7.16 -7.42 -21.34
N TYR A 212 6.60 -7.76 -20.17
CA TYR A 212 5.46 -8.67 -20.04
C TYR A 212 4.17 -7.87 -19.97
N PHE A 213 3.09 -8.47 -20.45
CA PHE A 213 1.76 -7.86 -20.41
C PHE A 213 0.68 -8.92 -20.60
N SER A 214 -0.57 -8.57 -20.31
CA SER A 214 -1.73 -9.42 -20.61
C SER A 214 -2.39 -8.96 -21.91
N ARG A 215 -2.82 -9.92 -22.73
CA ARG A 215 -3.61 -9.66 -23.94
C ARG A 215 -4.92 -10.45 -23.90
N ALA A 216 -6.04 -9.74 -24.04
CA ALA A 216 -7.36 -10.32 -23.99
C ALA A 216 -7.84 -10.76 -25.37
N LYS A 217 -8.56 -11.90 -25.41
CA LYS A 217 -9.35 -12.34 -26.58
C LYS A 217 -8.60 -12.45 -27.91
N ASP A 218 -7.27 -12.60 -27.86
CA ASP A 218 -6.45 -12.88 -29.05
C ASP A 218 -6.68 -14.35 -29.47
N PRO A 219 -6.96 -14.66 -30.76
CA PRO A 219 -7.05 -16.03 -31.23
C PRO A 219 -5.84 -16.92 -30.93
N ALA A 220 -4.68 -16.33 -30.68
CA ALA A 220 -3.45 -17.03 -30.30
C ALA A 220 -3.32 -17.26 -28.78
N ASN A 221 -4.30 -16.84 -27.97
CA ASN A 221 -4.40 -17.25 -26.57
C ASN A 221 -4.72 -18.75 -26.47
N LEU A 222 -4.36 -19.40 -25.37
CA LEU A 222 -4.58 -20.85 -25.18
C LEU A 222 -6.05 -21.25 -25.17
N GLY A 223 -6.93 -20.36 -24.72
CA GLY A 223 -8.37 -20.48 -24.81
C GLY A 223 -8.99 -19.85 -26.07
N GLY A 224 -8.19 -19.22 -26.95
CA GLY A 224 -8.63 -18.53 -28.15
C GLY A 224 -9.38 -17.21 -27.86
N GLU A 225 -10.31 -16.84 -28.72
CA GLU A 225 -11.10 -15.59 -28.62
C GLU A 225 -12.01 -15.52 -27.37
N ASP A 226 -12.29 -16.67 -26.74
CA ASP A 226 -13.05 -16.73 -25.49
C ASP A 226 -12.17 -16.56 -24.25
N ASP A 227 -10.85 -16.48 -24.41
CA ASP A 227 -9.89 -16.33 -23.33
C ASP A 227 -9.78 -14.88 -22.88
N GLU A 228 -10.12 -14.62 -21.62
CA GLU A 228 -10.13 -13.27 -21.06
C GLU A 228 -8.73 -12.63 -21.05
N ASN A 229 -7.66 -13.42 -20.77
CA ASN A 229 -6.29 -12.93 -20.75
C ASN A 229 -5.26 -14.06 -20.77
N ASP A 230 -4.28 -13.95 -21.66
CA ASP A 230 -3.01 -14.69 -21.61
C ASP A 230 -1.85 -13.73 -21.34
N ILE A 231 -0.78 -14.26 -20.77
CA ILE A 231 0.49 -13.55 -20.57
C ILE A 231 1.28 -13.56 -21.87
N TRP A 232 1.67 -12.39 -22.33
CA TRP A 232 2.51 -12.15 -23.49
C TRP A 232 3.80 -11.44 -23.08
N TYR A 233 4.83 -11.47 -23.93
CA TYR A 233 6.05 -10.69 -23.73
C TYR A 233 6.61 -10.20 -25.06
N SER A 234 7.35 -9.09 -24.97
CA SER A 234 8.17 -8.55 -26.05
C SER A 234 9.57 -8.25 -25.53
N GLN A 235 10.57 -8.44 -26.37
CA GLN A 235 11.95 -8.10 -26.08
C GLN A 235 12.36 -6.84 -26.81
N LYS A 236 13.21 -6.05 -26.18
CA LYS A 236 13.75 -4.84 -26.80
C LYS A 236 14.93 -5.20 -27.66
N ASN A 237 14.91 -4.80 -28.90
CA ASN A 237 16.05 -4.98 -29.81
C ASN A 237 17.17 -3.99 -29.41
N GLU A 238 18.30 -4.52 -28.97
CA GLU A 238 19.43 -3.71 -28.47
C GLU A 238 20.03 -2.77 -29.53
N SER A 239 19.91 -3.11 -30.82
CA SER A 239 20.48 -2.30 -31.91
C SER A 239 19.58 -1.13 -32.32
N THR A 240 18.26 -1.31 -32.26
CA THR A 240 17.29 -0.31 -32.70
C THR A 240 16.61 0.41 -31.55
N GLY A 241 16.58 -0.19 -30.36
CA GLY A 241 15.82 0.29 -29.20
C GLY A 241 14.32 0.02 -29.27
N GLU A 242 13.83 -0.62 -30.34
CA GLU A 242 12.42 -0.91 -30.59
C GLU A 242 11.99 -2.24 -29.98
N TRP A 243 10.71 -2.36 -29.64
CA TRP A 243 10.11 -3.62 -29.19
C TRP A 243 9.91 -4.57 -30.37
N GLU A 244 10.32 -5.82 -30.19
CA GLU A 244 10.12 -6.90 -31.15
C GLU A 244 8.67 -7.43 -31.09
N THR A 245 8.25 -8.17 -32.11
CA THR A 245 6.91 -8.78 -32.14
C THR A 245 6.67 -9.64 -30.91
N SER A 246 5.58 -9.37 -30.21
CA SER A 246 5.20 -10.04 -28.98
C SER A 246 4.89 -11.52 -29.18
N LYS A 247 5.14 -12.33 -28.16
CA LYS A 247 4.96 -13.78 -28.14
C LYS A 247 4.12 -14.18 -26.93
N ASN A 248 3.21 -15.13 -27.11
CA ASN A 248 2.47 -15.76 -26.02
C ASN A 248 3.44 -16.60 -25.17
N MET A 249 3.35 -16.54 -23.85
CA MET A 249 4.23 -17.28 -22.92
C MET A 249 4.00 -18.79 -22.95
N GLY A 250 2.79 -19.23 -23.28
CA GLY A 250 2.41 -20.63 -23.26
C GLY A 250 2.40 -21.28 -21.87
N GLU A 251 2.24 -22.61 -21.85
CA GLU A 251 2.30 -23.38 -20.62
C GLU A 251 3.70 -23.36 -19.99
N PRO A 252 3.83 -23.41 -18.66
CA PRO A 252 2.78 -23.59 -17.66
C PRO A 252 2.15 -22.28 -17.14
N LEU A 253 2.60 -21.10 -17.59
CA LEU A 253 2.11 -19.83 -17.11
C LEU A 253 0.73 -19.45 -17.66
N ASN A 254 0.48 -19.81 -18.93
CA ASN A 254 -0.84 -19.68 -19.53
C ASN A 254 -1.57 -21.03 -19.53
N ASN A 255 -2.89 -20.97 -19.39
CA ASN A 255 -3.83 -22.04 -19.54
C ASN A 255 -5.11 -21.51 -20.23
N LYS A 256 -6.25 -22.21 -20.20
CA LYS A 256 -7.49 -21.71 -20.79
C LYS A 256 -8.31 -20.79 -19.86
N GLY A 257 -7.80 -20.45 -18.71
CA GLY A 257 -8.40 -19.49 -17.79
C GLY A 257 -7.69 -18.16 -17.87
N GLN A 258 -8.14 -17.22 -17.05
CA GLN A 258 -7.55 -15.87 -16.99
C GLN A 258 -6.13 -15.89 -16.38
N ASN A 259 -5.12 -15.54 -17.17
CA ASN A 259 -3.73 -15.56 -16.76
C ASN A 259 -3.10 -14.17 -16.85
N TYR A 260 -2.42 -13.75 -15.81
CA TYR A 260 -1.66 -12.49 -15.81
C TYR A 260 -0.51 -12.48 -14.82
N ILE A 261 0.56 -11.78 -15.17
CA ILE A 261 1.69 -11.48 -14.29
C ILE A 261 1.37 -10.23 -13.47
N SER A 262 1.62 -10.30 -12.17
CA SER A 262 1.45 -9.18 -11.24
C SER A 262 2.77 -8.50 -10.90
N SER A 263 3.85 -9.25 -10.69
CA SER A 263 5.18 -8.69 -10.45
C SER A 263 6.31 -9.64 -10.80
N ILE A 264 7.52 -9.10 -10.94
CA ILE A 264 8.77 -9.82 -11.21
C ILE A 264 9.79 -9.38 -10.17
N THR A 265 10.51 -10.35 -9.59
CA THR A 265 11.64 -10.02 -8.71
C THR A 265 12.94 -9.95 -9.51
N PRO A 266 13.90 -9.08 -9.11
CA PRO A 266 15.21 -8.98 -9.72
C PRO A 266 16.11 -10.14 -9.23
N ASP A 267 16.18 -11.21 -10.00
CA ASP A 267 16.94 -12.42 -9.63
C ASP A 267 18.08 -12.73 -10.63
N GLY A 268 18.55 -11.72 -11.33
CA GLY A 268 19.50 -11.94 -12.42
C GLY A 268 18.86 -12.72 -13.58
N SER A 269 19.45 -13.83 -14.02
CA SER A 269 18.89 -14.68 -15.06
C SER A 269 17.80 -15.63 -14.57
N ALA A 270 17.74 -15.92 -13.28
CA ALA A 270 16.58 -16.56 -12.64
C ALA A 270 15.51 -15.50 -12.37
N MET A 271 14.27 -15.76 -12.78
CA MET A 271 13.17 -14.85 -12.50
C MET A 271 12.12 -15.55 -11.66
N THR A 272 11.66 -14.84 -10.61
CA THR A 272 10.45 -15.23 -9.89
C THR A 272 9.35 -14.30 -10.29
N VAL A 273 8.25 -14.85 -10.82
CA VAL A 273 7.06 -14.08 -11.17
C VAL A 273 5.93 -14.38 -10.21
N LEU A 274 5.24 -13.35 -9.83
CA LEU A 274 3.97 -13.43 -9.13
C LEU A 274 2.85 -13.39 -10.18
N LEU A 275 1.95 -14.33 -10.07
CA LEU A 275 0.81 -14.49 -10.98
C LEU A 275 -0.46 -14.20 -10.20
N GLY A 276 -1.39 -13.48 -10.78
CA GLY A 276 -2.75 -13.39 -10.24
C GLY A 276 -3.46 -14.73 -10.33
N ASN A 277 -4.40 -14.95 -9.43
CA ASN A 277 -5.18 -16.17 -9.26
C ASN A 277 -4.36 -17.41 -8.80
N GLU A 278 -5.04 -18.37 -8.22
CA GLU A 278 -4.49 -19.69 -7.92
C GLU A 278 -4.81 -20.66 -9.06
N TYR A 279 -3.82 -21.45 -9.45
CA TYR A 279 -3.91 -22.39 -10.55
C TYR A 279 -4.46 -23.73 -10.05
N GLY A 280 -5.76 -23.93 -10.20
CA GLY A 280 -6.45 -25.17 -9.86
C GLY A 280 -6.35 -26.26 -10.93
N SER A 281 -6.85 -27.45 -10.63
CA SER A 281 -6.89 -28.55 -11.58
C SER A 281 -7.89 -28.28 -12.73
N GLY A 282 -7.53 -28.70 -13.96
CA GLY A 282 -8.43 -28.62 -15.13
C GLY A 282 -8.65 -27.19 -15.64
N ASN A 283 -7.65 -26.33 -15.57
CA ASN A 283 -7.69 -24.92 -15.97
C ASN A 283 -8.65 -24.05 -15.15
N LYS A 284 -9.06 -24.50 -13.96
CA LYS A 284 -9.87 -23.70 -13.06
C LYS A 284 -8.96 -22.70 -12.35
N MET A 285 -9.32 -21.42 -12.42
CA MET A 285 -8.66 -20.36 -11.65
C MET A 285 -9.51 -20.05 -10.42
N GLU A 286 -8.85 -19.86 -9.29
CA GLU A 286 -9.49 -19.51 -8.01
C GLU A 286 -8.96 -18.15 -7.53
N PRO A 287 -9.73 -17.39 -6.73
CA PRO A 287 -9.23 -16.17 -6.11
C PRO A 287 -7.96 -16.43 -5.31
N GLY A 288 -6.95 -15.60 -5.50
CA GLY A 288 -5.68 -15.74 -4.79
C GLY A 288 -4.49 -15.35 -5.65
N VAL A 289 -3.31 -15.88 -5.30
CA VAL A 289 -2.04 -15.51 -5.92
C VAL A 289 -1.11 -16.70 -5.96
N SER A 290 -0.39 -16.86 -7.08
CA SER A 290 0.57 -17.93 -7.29
C SER A 290 1.95 -17.39 -7.65
N VAL A 291 2.97 -18.22 -7.42
CA VAL A 291 4.35 -17.92 -7.77
C VAL A 291 4.90 -18.98 -8.72
N SER A 292 5.68 -18.54 -9.70
CA SER A 292 6.47 -19.40 -10.57
C SER A 292 7.89 -18.89 -10.69
N THR A 293 8.85 -19.80 -10.81
CA THR A 293 10.27 -19.49 -10.98
C THR A 293 10.78 -19.99 -12.31
N LYS A 294 11.61 -19.19 -12.97
CA LYS A 294 12.34 -19.59 -14.19
C LYS A 294 13.67 -20.21 -13.80
N THR A 295 13.97 -21.37 -14.39
CA THR A 295 15.28 -22.03 -14.27
C THR A 295 15.79 -22.31 -15.67
N GLY A 296 16.82 -21.63 -16.10
CA GLY A 296 17.23 -21.58 -17.50
C GLY A 296 16.08 -21.07 -18.36
N GLU A 297 15.64 -21.87 -19.36
CA GLU A 297 14.51 -21.47 -20.24
C GLU A 297 13.13 -22.00 -19.78
N LYS A 298 13.05 -22.66 -18.64
CA LYS A 298 11.82 -23.33 -18.19
C LYS A 298 11.19 -22.64 -16.98
N TRP A 299 9.89 -22.48 -17.04
CA TRP A 299 9.07 -22.04 -15.91
C TRP A 299 8.59 -23.23 -15.08
N SER A 300 8.56 -23.07 -13.74
CA SER A 300 7.92 -24.03 -12.86
C SER A 300 6.39 -23.94 -12.99
N THR A 301 5.70 -25.03 -12.67
CA THR A 301 4.24 -24.96 -12.48
C THR A 301 3.92 -23.97 -11.36
N PRO A 302 2.98 -23.02 -11.58
CA PRO A 302 2.61 -22.06 -10.56
C PRO A 302 2.14 -22.73 -9.26
N GLN A 303 2.56 -22.18 -8.11
CA GLN A 303 2.24 -22.65 -6.78
C GLN A 303 1.55 -21.53 -6.00
N ALA A 304 0.42 -21.82 -5.36
CA ALA A 304 -0.29 -20.86 -4.52
C ALA A 304 0.59 -20.40 -3.34
N LEU A 305 0.47 -19.15 -2.94
CA LEU A 305 1.10 -18.63 -1.73
C LEU A 305 0.27 -18.99 -0.49
N ASP A 306 0.95 -19.43 0.56
CA ASP A 306 0.30 -19.69 1.86
C ASP A 306 0.19 -18.37 2.65
N ILE A 307 -0.98 -17.72 2.54
CA ILE A 307 -1.29 -16.48 3.23
C ILE A 307 -2.26 -16.77 4.37
N ILE A 308 -1.84 -16.47 5.60
CA ILE A 308 -2.65 -16.69 6.80
C ILE A 308 -3.92 -15.84 6.74
N ASN A 309 -5.08 -16.46 6.94
CA ASN A 309 -6.39 -15.78 6.97
C ASN A 309 -6.59 -14.82 5.78
N ALA A 310 -6.19 -15.23 4.59
CA ALA A 310 -6.29 -14.39 3.38
C ALA A 310 -7.71 -13.87 3.16
N ASN A 311 -8.72 -14.75 3.26
CA ASN A 311 -10.15 -14.43 3.14
C ASN A 311 -10.47 -13.52 1.93
N ILE A 312 -9.84 -13.82 0.79
CA ILE A 312 -10.00 -13.05 -0.45
C ILE A 312 -11.39 -13.34 -1.04
N MET A 313 -12.18 -12.30 -1.24
CA MET A 313 -13.57 -12.41 -1.75
C MET A 313 -13.70 -12.00 -3.21
N THR A 314 -12.63 -11.52 -3.85
CA THR A 314 -12.62 -11.04 -5.24
C THR A 314 -11.85 -11.98 -6.17
N ASP A 315 -12.38 -12.18 -7.40
CA ASP A 315 -11.74 -12.97 -8.45
C ASP A 315 -10.67 -12.18 -9.24
N ASP A 316 -10.63 -10.86 -9.12
CA ASP A 316 -9.78 -9.96 -9.89
C ASP A 316 -8.82 -9.15 -9.00
N GLY A 317 -8.30 -9.76 -7.96
CA GLY A 317 -7.29 -9.16 -7.08
C GLY A 317 -6.03 -8.73 -7.85
N ASN A 318 -5.40 -7.64 -7.41
CA ASN A 318 -4.10 -7.23 -7.92
C ASN A 318 -3.04 -7.42 -6.84
N TYR A 319 -1.87 -7.87 -7.24
CA TYR A 319 -0.81 -8.27 -6.31
C TYR A 319 0.52 -7.70 -6.74
N PHE A 320 1.36 -7.34 -5.80
CA PHE A 320 2.72 -6.89 -6.07
C PHE A 320 3.67 -7.43 -5.01
N LEU A 321 4.65 -8.23 -5.43
CA LEU A 321 5.75 -8.70 -4.58
C LEU A 321 6.90 -7.71 -4.68
N ALA A 322 7.25 -7.08 -3.56
CA ALA A 322 8.35 -6.14 -3.50
C ALA A 322 9.70 -6.81 -3.84
N ASN A 323 10.65 -6.01 -4.33
CA ASN A 323 11.96 -6.49 -4.76
C ASN A 323 12.76 -7.18 -3.64
N ASN A 324 12.48 -6.86 -2.39
CA ASN A 324 13.09 -7.49 -1.21
C ASN A 324 12.53 -8.89 -0.90
N ARG A 325 11.49 -9.35 -1.61
CA ARG A 325 10.78 -10.63 -1.44
C ARG A 325 10.14 -10.84 -0.07
N LYS A 326 10.03 -9.82 0.75
CA LYS A 326 9.45 -9.90 2.10
C LYS A 326 8.11 -9.19 2.25
N VAL A 327 7.73 -8.38 1.28
CA VAL A 327 6.52 -7.55 1.29
C VAL A 327 5.66 -7.90 0.10
N LEU A 328 4.41 -8.22 0.35
CA LEU A 328 3.37 -8.46 -0.65
C LEU A 328 2.28 -7.41 -0.47
N ILE A 329 2.08 -6.56 -1.47
CA ILE A 329 0.96 -5.61 -1.52
C ILE A 329 -0.18 -6.25 -2.32
N MET A 330 -1.40 -6.08 -1.86
CA MET A 330 -2.58 -6.70 -2.45
C MET A 330 -3.71 -5.68 -2.55
N SER A 331 -4.38 -5.63 -3.69
CA SER A 331 -5.68 -4.98 -3.87
C SER A 331 -6.73 -6.08 -3.89
N ILE A 332 -7.45 -6.24 -2.81
CA ILE A 332 -8.39 -7.33 -2.58
C ILE A 332 -9.62 -6.84 -1.80
N ASP A 333 -10.73 -7.54 -1.96
CA ASP A 333 -11.92 -7.39 -1.13
C ASP A 333 -11.86 -8.40 0.02
N ARG A 334 -12.08 -7.92 1.24
CA ARG A 334 -12.13 -8.68 2.49
C ARG A 334 -13.25 -8.15 3.38
N TYR A 335 -13.49 -8.85 4.49
CA TYR A 335 -14.49 -8.46 5.51
C TYR A 335 -14.19 -7.12 6.20
N ASP A 336 -12.97 -6.60 6.08
CA ASP A 336 -12.45 -5.40 6.74
C ASP A 336 -12.04 -4.29 5.74
N THR A 337 -12.54 -4.35 4.49
CA THR A 337 -12.42 -3.27 3.50
C THR A 337 -13.30 -2.07 3.86
N TYR A 338 -12.86 -0.87 3.50
CA TYR A 338 -13.62 0.37 3.67
C TYR A 338 -14.72 0.56 2.64
N GLY A 339 -14.60 -0.05 1.47
CA GLY A 339 -15.56 0.07 0.39
C GLY A 339 -15.47 -1.10 -0.57
N GLY A 340 -14.94 -0.87 -1.75
CA GLY A 340 -14.66 -1.89 -2.74
C GLY A 340 -13.40 -2.70 -2.41
N LYS A 341 -12.46 -2.83 -3.35
CA LYS A 341 -11.15 -3.41 -3.06
C LYS A 341 -10.25 -2.38 -2.41
N ASP A 342 -9.63 -2.75 -1.29
CA ASP A 342 -8.63 -1.95 -0.59
C ASP A 342 -7.21 -2.48 -0.83
N LEU A 343 -6.21 -1.65 -0.58
CA LEU A 343 -4.82 -2.07 -0.54
C LEU A 343 -4.46 -2.61 0.83
N TYR A 344 -3.85 -3.80 0.82
CA TYR A 344 -3.35 -4.51 1.99
C TYR A 344 -1.87 -4.84 1.84
N VAL A 345 -1.21 -5.06 2.96
CA VAL A 345 0.17 -5.56 3.01
C VAL A 345 0.26 -6.86 3.79
N SER A 346 1.11 -7.78 3.33
CA SER A 346 1.46 -9.01 4.02
C SER A 346 2.97 -9.21 4.00
N PHE A 347 3.51 -9.90 5.01
CA PHE A 347 4.95 -10.06 5.22
C PHE A 347 5.34 -11.54 5.22
N LEU A 348 6.46 -11.86 4.55
CA LEU A 348 7.00 -13.21 4.55
C LEU A 348 7.60 -13.56 5.91
N GLN A 349 7.10 -14.61 6.54
CA GLN A 349 7.61 -15.16 7.79
C GLN A 349 8.76 -16.16 7.56
N ARG A 350 9.46 -16.52 8.62
CA ARG A 350 10.59 -17.46 8.56
C ARG A 350 10.21 -18.90 8.17
N ASP A 351 8.96 -19.28 8.39
CA ASP A 351 8.39 -20.57 8.00
C ASP A 351 7.84 -20.59 6.55
N ASN A 352 8.16 -19.56 5.76
CA ASN A 352 7.71 -19.32 4.39
C ASN A 352 6.20 -19.10 4.21
N ARG A 353 5.45 -18.86 5.29
CA ARG A 353 4.07 -18.39 5.19
C ARG A 353 4.03 -16.86 5.16
N TRP A 354 2.98 -16.32 4.58
CA TRP A 354 2.70 -14.89 4.60
C TRP A 354 1.78 -14.54 5.78
N THR A 355 2.00 -13.38 6.39
CA THR A 355 1.14 -12.90 7.48
C THR A 355 -0.28 -12.68 6.99
N GLU A 356 -1.24 -12.58 7.91
CA GLU A 356 -2.58 -12.08 7.60
C GLU A 356 -2.47 -10.70 6.95
N PRO A 357 -3.22 -10.43 5.86
CA PRO A 357 -3.22 -9.13 5.22
C PRO A 357 -3.66 -8.02 6.18
N MET A 358 -2.87 -6.96 6.26
CA MET A 358 -3.14 -5.76 7.05
C MET A 358 -3.54 -4.62 6.11
N ASN A 359 -4.69 -4.00 6.36
CA ASN A 359 -5.17 -2.85 5.59
C ASN A 359 -4.20 -1.66 5.71
N LEU A 360 -3.88 -0.97 4.61
CA LEU A 360 -2.96 0.18 4.60
C LEU A 360 -3.52 1.44 5.26
N GLY A 361 -4.79 1.43 5.65
CA GLY A 361 -5.44 2.55 6.33
C GLY A 361 -6.08 3.56 5.39
N ASN A 362 -6.76 4.52 5.97
CA ASN A 362 -7.58 5.51 5.28
C ASN A 362 -6.81 6.66 4.62
N ASP A 363 -5.49 6.74 4.81
CA ASP A 363 -4.66 7.65 4.01
C ASP A 363 -4.58 7.17 2.54
N ILE A 364 -4.66 5.85 2.33
CA ILE A 364 -4.56 5.20 1.02
C ILE A 364 -5.92 4.66 0.55
N ASN A 365 -6.67 4.01 1.43
CA ASN A 365 -7.91 3.32 1.08
C ASN A 365 -9.12 4.24 1.29
N THR A 366 -10.05 4.19 0.35
CA THR A 366 -11.27 5.01 0.32
C THR A 366 -12.52 4.12 0.34
N ALA A 367 -13.70 4.72 0.25
CA ALA A 367 -14.94 3.95 0.04
C ALA A 367 -15.10 3.46 -1.42
N HIS A 368 -14.18 3.80 -2.31
CA HIS A 368 -14.15 3.30 -3.70
C HIS A 368 -13.22 2.06 -3.81
N ILE A 369 -12.63 1.86 -4.97
CA ILE A 369 -11.66 0.79 -5.24
C ILE A 369 -10.28 1.41 -5.33
N GLU A 370 -9.31 0.84 -4.64
CA GLU A 370 -7.90 1.05 -4.86
C GLU A 370 -7.32 -0.15 -5.57
N ALA A 371 -6.66 0.08 -6.71
CA ALA A 371 -6.22 -0.97 -7.62
C ALA A 371 -4.77 -0.83 -8.05
N SER A 372 -4.25 -1.86 -8.72
CA SER A 372 -2.96 -1.83 -9.44
C SER A 372 -1.77 -1.34 -8.60
N PRO A 373 -1.58 -1.81 -7.35
CA PRO A 373 -0.49 -1.34 -6.52
C PRO A 373 0.88 -1.69 -7.10
N TYR A 374 1.80 -0.74 -7.02
CA TYR A 374 3.21 -0.91 -7.37
C TYR A 374 4.09 -0.23 -6.31
N LEU A 375 4.80 -1.00 -5.51
CA LEU A 375 5.79 -0.50 -4.56
C LEU A 375 7.14 -0.39 -5.28
N ALA A 376 7.68 0.80 -5.37
CA ALA A 376 8.95 1.04 -6.04
C ALA A 376 10.14 0.36 -5.33
N ALA A 377 11.28 0.33 -6.01
CA ALA A 377 12.48 -0.36 -5.52
C ALA A 377 13.07 0.23 -4.23
N ASP A 378 12.67 1.44 -3.85
CA ASP A 378 13.02 2.09 -2.59
C ASP A 378 12.26 1.53 -1.36
N ASN A 379 11.23 0.69 -1.58
CA ASN A 379 10.31 0.15 -0.58
C ASN A 379 9.52 1.21 0.23
N GLU A 380 9.45 2.44 -0.26
CA GLU A 380 8.75 3.56 0.38
C GLU A 380 7.70 4.19 -0.54
N THR A 381 7.99 4.29 -1.84
CA THR A 381 7.12 4.94 -2.82
C THR A 381 6.12 3.96 -3.39
N LEU A 382 4.83 4.22 -3.14
CA LEU A 382 3.70 3.45 -3.65
C LEU A 382 3.02 4.22 -4.79
N TYR A 383 2.84 3.56 -5.95
CA TYR A 383 1.94 3.98 -7.00
C TYR A 383 0.71 3.07 -6.99
N PHE A 384 -0.45 3.64 -7.20
CA PHE A 384 -1.69 2.88 -7.25
C PHE A 384 -2.74 3.64 -8.07
N SER A 385 -3.81 2.97 -8.47
CA SER A 385 -4.91 3.58 -9.20
C SER A 385 -6.16 3.60 -8.36
N SER A 386 -6.92 4.69 -8.41
CA SER A 386 -8.18 4.84 -7.68
C SER A 386 -9.10 5.86 -8.35
N ALA A 387 -10.40 5.67 -8.22
CA ALA A 387 -11.43 6.68 -8.49
C ALA A 387 -11.97 7.31 -7.19
N GLY A 388 -11.35 7.02 -6.04
CA GLY A 388 -11.76 7.51 -4.72
C GLY A 388 -11.17 8.86 -4.34
N PHE A 389 -10.22 9.39 -5.10
CA PHE A 389 -9.62 10.70 -4.90
C PHE A 389 -10.00 11.67 -6.02
N SER A 390 -9.77 12.96 -5.77
CA SER A 390 -9.99 14.00 -6.78
C SER A 390 -9.09 13.78 -8.01
N GLY A 391 -9.67 13.57 -9.18
CA GLY A 391 -8.95 13.14 -10.37
C GLY A 391 -9.54 13.65 -11.69
N TYR A 392 -9.19 13.01 -12.81
CA TYR A 392 -9.55 13.42 -14.16
C TYR A 392 -10.61 12.53 -14.81
N GLY A 393 -10.67 11.24 -14.45
CA GLY A 393 -11.52 10.28 -15.14
C GLY A 393 -12.10 9.18 -14.29
N GLY A 394 -11.90 7.96 -14.72
CA GLY A 394 -12.17 6.74 -13.97
C GLY A 394 -11.09 6.50 -12.90
N ASP A 395 -10.41 5.37 -12.98
CA ASP A 395 -9.24 5.13 -12.12
C ASP A 395 -8.06 5.98 -12.59
N ASP A 396 -7.61 6.90 -11.75
CA ASP A 396 -6.42 7.71 -11.97
C ASP A 396 -5.22 7.14 -11.20
N VAL A 397 -4.01 7.35 -11.70
CA VAL A 397 -2.76 6.96 -11.03
C VAL A 397 -2.34 8.01 -10.01
N TYR A 398 -2.08 7.55 -8.79
CA TYR A 398 -1.59 8.35 -7.67
C TYR A 398 -0.23 7.86 -7.18
N ILE A 399 0.49 8.77 -6.51
CA ILE A 399 1.72 8.48 -5.79
C ILE A 399 1.56 8.84 -4.32
N SER A 400 2.01 7.96 -3.44
CA SER A 400 2.13 8.22 -2.01
C SER A 400 3.43 7.64 -1.47
N ARG A 401 3.91 8.15 -0.32
CA ARG A 401 5.14 7.68 0.32
C ARG A 401 4.88 7.24 1.74
N ARG A 402 5.39 6.07 2.08
CA ARG A 402 5.35 5.54 3.44
C ARG A 402 6.18 6.40 4.37
N LEU A 403 5.61 6.80 5.52
CA LEU A 403 6.25 7.71 6.47
C LEU A 403 6.96 6.98 7.61
N ASP A 404 6.58 5.73 7.88
CA ASP A 404 7.18 4.90 8.93
C ASP A 404 6.98 3.40 8.68
N ASP A 405 7.43 2.56 9.60
CA ASP A 405 7.34 1.10 9.47
C ASP A 405 5.99 0.51 9.90
N THR A 406 4.99 1.33 10.18
CA THR A 406 3.64 0.87 10.55
C THR A 406 2.82 0.39 9.36
N TRP A 407 3.15 0.84 8.14
CA TRP A 407 2.42 0.59 6.90
C TRP A 407 0.99 1.17 6.87
N THR A 408 0.63 1.98 7.86
CA THR A 408 -0.67 2.66 7.95
C THR A 408 -0.54 4.19 7.97
N ASN A 409 0.67 4.70 7.84
CA ASN A 409 0.98 6.13 7.86
C ASN A 409 1.68 6.51 6.56
N TRP A 410 0.95 7.21 5.69
CA TRP A 410 1.35 7.55 4.34
C TRP A 410 1.22 9.05 4.08
N THR A 411 1.90 9.57 3.08
CA THR A 411 1.63 10.93 2.61
C THR A 411 0.26 10.99 1.93
N GLU A 412 -0.41 12.16 1.95
CA GLU A 412 -1.62 12.39 1.15
C GLU A 412 -1.33 12.00 -0.33
N PRO A 413 -2.16 11.15 -0.97
CA PRO A 413 -1.95 10.74 -2.34
C PRO A 413 -2.00 11.92 -3.32
N GLU A 414 -0.99 12.03 -4.17
CA GLU A 414 -0.89 13.06 -5.19
C GLU A 414 -1.18 12.45 -6.57
N ASN A 415 -2.09 13.07 -7.33
CA ASN A 415 -2.43 12.66 -8.69
C ASN A 415 -1.27 12.94 -9.65
N LEU A 416 -0.90 12.00 -10.52
CA LEU A 416 0.22 12.16 -11.46
C LEU A 416 -0.05 13.12 -12.61
N GLY A 417 -1.20 13.77 -12.63
CA GLY A 417 -1.53 14.86 -13.56
C GLY A 417 -2.08 14.43 -14.92
N PRO A 418 -2.52 15.40 -15.74
CA PRO A 418 -3.30 15.14 -16.94
C PRO A 418 -2.51 14.58 -18.13
N ASP A 419 -1.17 14.52 -18.04
CA ASP A 419 -0.35 13.87 -19.07
C ASP A 419 -0.41 12.33 -18.92
N ILE A 420 -0.58 11.82 -17.69
CA ILE A 420 -0.76 10.40 -17.38
C ILE A 420 -2.25 10.07 -17.32
N ASN A 421 -2.96 10.77 -16.46
CA ASN A 421 -4.37 10.51 -16.16
C ASN A 421 -5.30 11.16 -17.19
N SER A 422 -6.33 10.43 -17.60
CA SER A 422 -7.28 10.82 -18.64
C SER A 422 -8.73 10.81 -18.13
N ASP A 423 -9.68 10.90 -19.03
CA ASP A 423 -11.11 10.72 -18.73
C ASP A 423 -11.54 9.24 -18.66
N GLY A 424 -10.64 8.30 -18.93
CA GLY A 424 -10.82 6.86 -18.80
C GLY A 424 -10.16 6.28 -17.56
N ASP A 425 -9.83 4.97 -17.60
CA ASP A 425 -9.08 4.29 -16.55
C ASP A 425 -7.60 4.24 -16.93
N ASP A 426 -6.76 4.80 -16.07
CA ASP A 426 -5.30 4.78 -16.16
C ASP A 426 -4.77 3.88 -15.05
N ILE A 427 -4.30 2.66 -15.41
CA ILE A 427 -4.06 1.56 -14.48
C ILE A 427 -2.75 0.83 -14.76
N PHE A 428 -2.32 0.02 -13.80
CA PHE A 428 -1.12 -0.84 -13.89
C PHE A 428 0.17 -0.07 -14.17
N PHE A 429 0.34 1.02 -13.46
CA PHE A 429 1.56 1.83 -13.54
C PHE A 429 2.74 1.10 -12.92
N ASN A 430 3.88 1.05 -13.62
CA ASN A 430 5.12 0.52 -13.09
C ASN A 430 6.34 1.25 -13.66
N ILE A 431 7.43 1.28 -12.89
CA ILE A 431 8.65 1.98 -13.21
C ILE A 431 9.86 1.09 -12.92
N PRO A 432 10.80 0.86 -13.87
CA PRO A 432 12.00 0.11 -13.57
C PRO A 432 12.91 0.85 -12.58
N PRO A 433 13.83 0.17 -11.90
CA PRO A 433 14.70 0.77 -10.88
C PRO A 433 15.51 1.99 -11.34
N SER A 434 15.78 2.12 -12.64
CA SER A 434 16.43 3.29 -13.22
C SER A 434 15.60 4.58 -13.14
N GLY A 435 14.29 4.48 -12.92
CA GLY A 435 13.39 5.61 -12.75
C GLY A 435 13.13 6.47 -14.00
N GLN A 436 13.74 6.15 -15.15
CA GLN A 436 13.71 7.04 -16.33
C GLN A 436 12.38 7.03 -17.07
N PHE A 437 11.74 5.88 -17.18
CA PHE A 437 10.48 5.70 -17.89
C PHE A 437 9.54 4.85 -17.05
N ALA A 438 8.26 5.20 -17.08
CA ALA A 438 7.22 4.32 -16.55
C ALA A 438 6.37 3.74 -17.68
N TYR A 439 5.69 2.65 -17.39
CA TYR A 439 4.78 1.96 -18.29
C TYR A 439 3.42 1.82 -17.60
N TYR A 440 2.34 1.97 -18.34
CA TYR A 440 0.98 1.84 -17.81
C TYR A 440 -0.01 1.49 -18.91
N SER A 441 -1.20 1.08 -18.53
CA SER A 441 -2.30 0.80 -19.46
C SER A 441 -3.29 1.94 -19.42
N LYS A 442 -3.76 2.35 -20.58
CA LYS A 442 -4.76 3.38 -20.75
C LYS A 442 -5.95 2.82 -21.51
N SER A 443 -7.13 2.91 -20.93
CA SER A 443 -8.37 2.59 -21.62
C SER A 443 -8.73 3.66 -22.63
N ILE A 444 -9.17 3.24 -23.81
CA ILE A 444 -9.69 4.12 -24.83
C ILE A 444 -11.21 3.95 -24.99
N ALA A 445 -11.86 4.96 -25.53
CA ALA A 445 -13.31 5.13 -25.54
C ALA A 445 -14.13 3.95 -26.14
N ASP A 446 -13.51 3.05 -26.89
CA ASP A 446 -14.14 1.85 -27.47
C ASP A 446 -14.02 0.59 -26.59
N GLY A 447 -13.46 0.74 -25.37
CA GLY A 447 -13.24 -0.36 -24.43
C GLY A 447 -11.97 -1.16 -24.72
N ASN A 448 -11.18 -0.78 -25.73
CA ASN A 448 -9.83 -1.30 -25.94
C ASN A 448 -8.85 -0.65 -24.97
N GLY A 449 -7.72 -1.26 -24.75
CA GLY A 449 -6.65 -0.73 -23.89
C GLY A 449 -5.30 -0.94 -24.53
N ASP A 450 -4.47 0.10 -24.50
CA ASP A 450 -3.13 0.08 -25.01
C ASP A 450 -2.09 0.34 -23.92
N ILE A 451 -0.86 -0.10 -24.15
CA ILE A 451 0.27 0.14 -23.28
C ILE A 451 1.01 1.41 -23.76
N TYR A 452 1.23 2.30 -22.82
CA TYR A 452 1.96 3.55 -23.00
C TYR A 452 3.25 3.55 -22.18
N ARG A 453 4.18 4.38 -22.62
CA ARG A 453 5.42 4.72 -21.93
C ARG A 453 5.49 6.21 -21.69
N ILE A 454 5.98 6.61 -20.52
CA ILE A 454 6.16 8.03 -20.18
C ILE A 454 7.56 8.26 -19.61
N ALA A 455 8.20 9.36 -20.01
CA ALA A 455 9.43 9.84 -19.40
C ALA A 455 9.10 10.46 -18.03
N MET A 456 9.59 9.85 -16.94
CA MET A 456 9.22 10.24 -15.58
C MET A 456 9.87 11.54 -15.14
N PRO A 457 9.09 12.57 -14.78
CA PRO A 457 9.62 13.74 -14.09
C PRO A 457 10.27 13.38 -12.77
N VAL A 458 11.35 14.08 -12.41
CA VAL A 458 12.12 13.78 -11.20
C VAL A 458 11.27 13.77 -9.92
N PHE A 459 10.24 14.61 -9.84
CA PHE A 459 9.34 14.66 -8.67
C PHE A 459 8.44 13.44 -8.50
N TYR A 460 8.19 12.70 -9.60
CA TYR A 460 7.40 11.48 -9.58
C TYR A 460 8.26 10.21 -9.48
N GLN A 461 9.59 10.36 -9.54
CA GLN A 461 10.48 9.23 -9.40
C GLN A 461 10.56 8.77 -7.94
N PRO A 462 10.70 7.45 -7.71
CA PRO A 462 11.03 6.94 -6.39
C PRO A 462 12.43 7.41 -5.96
N ALA A 463 12.78 7.20 -4.69
CA ALA A 463 14.14 7.43 -4.24
C ALA A 463 15.12 6.51 -5.01
N PRO A 464 16.34 6.99 -5.34
CA PRO A 464 17.31 6.21 -6.08
C PRO A 464 17.71 4.93 -5.35
N VAL A 465 18.00 3.89 -6.15
CA VAL A 465 18.52 2.61 -5.65
C VAL A 465 19.81 2.25 -6.36
N VAL A 466 20.59 1.37 -5.75
CA VAL A 466 21.75 0.73 -6.40
C VAL A 466 21.36 -0.70 -6.75
N SER A 467 21.57 -1.09 -8.02
CA SER A 467 21.48 -2.49 -8.44
C SER A 467 22.84 -3.17 -8.20
N VAL A 468 22.87 -4.14 -7.31
CA VAL A 468 24.05 -4.98 -7.04
C VAL A 468 23.86 -6.28 -7.81
N ILE A 469 24.68 -6.48 -8.82
CA ILE A 469 24.68 -7.68 -9.68
C ILE A 469 25.96 -8.46 -9.48
N GLY A 470 25.94 -9.78 -9.68
CA GLY A 470 27.14 -10.60 -9.60
C GLY A 470 26.83 -12.08 -9.82
N LYS A 471 27.85 -12.92 -9.62
CA LYS A 471 27.74 -14.38 -9.68
C LYS A 471 28.15 -15.00 -8.36
N VAL A 472 27.42 -16.04 -7.96
CA VAL A 472 27.85 -16.92 -6.88
C VAL A 472 28.47 -18.16 -7.49
N THR A 473 29.74 -18.42 -7.17
CA THR A 473 30.49 -19.55 -7.67
C THR A 473 31.24 -20.30 -6.56
N ASP A 474 31.63 -21.54 -6.82
CA ASP A 474 32.62 -22.24 -6.01
C ASP A 474 34.06 -21.82 -6.37
N GLU A 475 35.04 -22.36 -5.67
CA GLU A 475 36.47 -22.12 -5.92
C GLU A 475 36.95 -22.58 -7.32
N ASN A 476 36.17 -23.39 -8.02
CA ASN A 476 36.42 -23.86 -9.39
C ASN A 476 35.63 -23.11 -10.45
N SER A 477 34.97 -21.99 -10.07
CA SER A 477 34.10 -21.17 -10.92
C SER A 477 32.83 -21.89 -11.40
N ASN A 478 32.39 -22.94 -10.72
CA ASN A 478 31.07 -23.52 -10.99
C ASN A 478 29.97 -22.68 -10.31
N PRO A 479 28.80 -22.49 -10.96
CA PRO A 479 27.67 -21.82 -10.37
C PRO A 479 27.20 -22.49 -9.06
N VAL A 480 26.87 -21.70 -8.06
CA VAL A 480 26.32 -22.18 -6.79
C VAL A 480 24.95 -21.51 -6.55
N VAL A 481 23.93 -22.33 -6.27
CA VAL A 481 22.63 -21.84 -5.81
C VAL A 481 22.74 -21.42 -4.35
N ALA A 482 22.75 -20.14 -4.09
CA ALA A 482 22.85 -19.59 -2.75
C ALA A 482 21.70 -18.64 -2.44
N LYS A 483 21.21 -18.68 -1.22
CA LYS A 483 20.35 -17.63 -0.66
C LYS A 483 21.25 -16.50 -0.15
N ILE A 484 21.08 -15.31 -0.70
CA ILE A 484 21.83 -14.12 -0.32
C ILE A 484 20.87 -13.21 0.47
N SER A 485 21.00 -13.23 1.78
CA SER A 485 20.24 -12.33 2.67
C SER A 485 21.02 -11.04 2.86
N TYR A 486 20.33 -9.91 2.99
CA TYR A 486 20.95 -8.61 3.25
C TYR A 486 20.29 -7.89 4.41
N ASN A 487 21.14 -7.34 5.28
CA ASN A 487 20.75 -6.70 6.51
C ASN A 487 21.10 -5.21 6.49
N LEU A 488 20.16 -4.36 6.87
CA LEU A 488 20.36 -2.93 7.04
C LEU A 488 21.21 -2.68 8.29
N MET A 489 22.22 -1.80 8.16
CA MET A 489 23.14 -1.45 9.23
C MET A 489 22.90 -0.01 9.72
N PRO A 490 23.08 0.32 11.02
CA PRO A 490 23.72 -0.51 12.06
C PRO A 490 22.78 -1.49 12.80
N GLU A 491 21.46 -1.45 12.59
CA GLU A 491 20.45 -2.24 13.33
C GLU A 491 20.60 -3.75 13.10
N ASN A 492 21.30 -4.15 12.05
CA ASN A 492 21.48 -5.51 11.59
C ASN A 492 20.12 -6.22 11.34
N SER A 493 19.14 -5.45 10.87
CA SER A 493 17.78 -5.95 10.55
C SER A 493 17.75 -6.56 9.15
N ASN A 494 17.26 -7.79 9.02
CA ASN A 494 17.12 -8.44 7.72
C ASN A 494 16.00 -7.77 6.91
N VAL A 495 16.38 -7.08 5.84
CA VAL A 495 15.44 -6.31 5.00
C VAL A 495 15.07 -7.02 3.69
N GLY A 496 15.78 -8.09 3.33
CA GLY A 496 15.43 -8.86 2.14
C GLY A 496 16.39 -10.00 1.84
N PHE A 497 16.12 -10.70 0.74
CA PHE A 497 16.98 -11.74 0.19
C PHE A 497 16.78 -11.91 -1.30
N THR A 498 17.76 -12.51 -1.98
CA THR A 498 17.66 -13.05 -3.35
C THR A 498 18.21 -14.47 -3.40
N ILE A 499 18.01 -15.15 -4.52
CA ILE A 499 18.55 -16.49 -4.76
C ILE A 499 19.30 -16.43 -6.10
N SER A 500 20.54 -16.91 -6.11
CA SER A 500 21.32 -16.97 -7.35
C SER A 500 20.81 -18.03 -8.31
N ASP A 501 20.92 -17.77 -9.62
CA ASP A 501 20.48 -18.69 -10.67
C ASP A 501 21.26 -20.01 -10.64
N SER A 502 20.56 -21.11 -10.81
CA SER A 502 21.14 -22.47 -10.72
C SER A 502 22.02 -22.84 -11.89
N VAL A 503 21.95 -22.11 -13.02
CA VAL A 503 22.68 -22.40 -14.25
C VAL A 503 23.86 -21.45 -14.43
N SER A 504 23.65 -20.16 -14.20
CA SER A 504 24.64 -19.10 -14.39
C SER A 504 25.31 -18.65 -13.10
N GLY A 505 24.69 -18.89 -11.93
CA GLY A 505 25.07 -18.33 -10.62
C GLY A 505 24.73 -16.85 -10.46
N GLU A 506 24.14 -16.20 -11.46
CA GLU A 506 23.85 -14.77 -11.45
C GLU A 506 22.82 -14.41 -10.36
N TYR A 507 22.97 -13.21 -9.79
CA TYR A 507 22.02 -12.63 -8.86
C TYR A 507 21.91 -11.12 -9.05
N GLU A 508 20.79 -10.56 -8.62
CA GLU A 508 20.58 -9.12 -8.54
C GLU A 508 19.88 -8.76 -7.23
N ILE A 509 20.29 -7.64 -6.61
CA ILE A 509 19.70 -7.05 -5.42
C ILE A 509 19.54 -5.55 -5.66
N LEU A 510 18.37 -5.01 -5.37
CA LEU A 510 18.11 -3.58 -5.40
C LEU A 510 18.13 -3.02 -3.97
N LEU A 511 18.99 -2.05 -3.73
CA LEU A 511 19.22 -1.45 -2.41
C LEU A 511 18.98 0.06 -2.45
N PRO A 512 18.11 0.60 -1.58
CA PRO A 512 18.01 2.05 -1.36
C PRO A 512 19.36 2.68 -1.02
N VAL A 513 19.63 3.86 -1.57
CA VAL A 513 20.85 4.64 -1.25
C VAL A 513 20.79 5.24 0.17
N GLY A 514 21.89 5.79 0.65
CA GLY A 514 21.95 6.46 1.95
C GLY A 514 22.08 5.53 3.16
N SER A 515 22.33 4.24 2.95
CA SER A 515 22.49 3.22 4.00
C SER A 515 23.65 2.28 3.72
N ALA A 516 24.04 1.48 4.71
CA ALA A 516 25.01 0.40 4.54
C ALA A 516 24.33 -0.96 4.75
N TYR A 517 24.79 -1.97 4.03
CA TYR A 517 24.17 -3.31 4.06
C TYR A 517 25.25 -4.39 4.23
N ASP A 518 24.97 -5.37 5.10
CA ASP A 518 25.75 -6.60 5.22
C ASP A 518 25.06 -7.73 4.47
N PHE A 519 25.77 -8.39 3.56
CA PHE A 519 25.34 -9.57 2.81
C PHE A 519 25.77 -10.84 3.49
N ARG A 520 24.92 -11.87 3.39
CA ARG A 520 25.19 -13.22 3.86
C ARG A 520 24.70 -14.22 2.83
N ALA A 521 25.63 -14.90 2.16
CA ALA A 521 25.35 -15.96 1.21
C ALA A 521 25.43 -17.33 1.89
N GLU A 522 24.41 -18.15 1.73
CA GLU A 522 24.25 -19.49 2.31
C GLU A 522 23.87 -20.49 1.22
N ALA A 523 24.59 -21.62 1.16
CA ALA A 523 24.31 -22.72 0.28
C ALA A 523 24.68 -24.06 0.95
N GLU A 524 23.95 -25.13 0.59
CA GLU A 524 24.19 -26.45 1.13
C GLU A 524 25.59 -26.97 0.74
N GLY A 525 26.37 -27.40 1.71
CA GLY A 525 27.73 -27.92 1.51
C GLY A 525 28.83 -26.85 1.42
N PHE A 526 28.49 -25.57 1.62
CA PHE A 526 29.42 -24.46 1.59
C PHE A 526 29.49 -23.72 2.94
N ALA A 527 30.64 -23.10 3.19
CA ALA A 527 30.80 -22.19 4.32
C ALA A 527 30.02 -20.89 4.03
N VAL A 528 29.41 -20.29 5.07
CA VAL A 528 28.73 -19.01 4.94
C VAL A 528 29.71 -17.92 4.54
N THR A 529 29.40 -17.20 3.49
CA THR A 529 30.22 -16.05 3.01
C THR A 529 29.47 -14.75 3.32
N SER A 530 30.20 -13.76 3.86
CA SER A 530 29.63 -12.45 4.17
C SER A 530 30.43 -11.34 3.46
N ASP A 531 29.75 -10.31 3.00
CA ASP A 531 30.33 -9.10 2.41
C ASP A 531 29.55 -7.88 2.91
N ARG A 532 30.10 -6.68 2.71
CA ARG A 532 29.47 -5.41 3.10
C ARG A 532 29.53 -4.42 1.96
N ILE A 533 28.43 -3.70 1.77
CA ILE A 533 28.35 -2.56 0.86
C ILE A 533 27.93 -1.31 1.61
N ASP A 534 28.66 -0.21 1.36
CA ASP A 534 28.37 1.10 1.94
C ASP A 534 27.84 2.02 0.82
N LEU A 535 26.59 2.44 0.96
CA LEU A 535 25.89 3.33 0.03
C LEU A 535 25.52 4.68 0.66
N LEU A 536 26.15 5.04 1.80
CA LEU A 536 25.86 6.29 2.53
C LEU A 536 26.13 7.57 1.70
N ALA A 537 27.06 7.52 0.77
CA ALA A 537 27.41 8.65 -0.09
C ALA A 537 26.75 8.62 -1.47
N GLU A 538 25.97 7.57 -1.76
CA GLU A 538 25.32 7.44 -3.06
C GLU A 538 24.03 8.25 -3.10
N VAL A 539 23.75 8.85 -4.27
CA VAL A 539 22.61 9.74 -4.47
C VAL A 539 21.83 9.46 -5.77
N ASP A 540 22.37 8.60 -6.64
CA ASP A 540 21.80 8.31 -7.95
C ASP A 540 21.75 6.80 -8.21
N TYR A 541 20.88 6.38 -9.16
CA TYR A 541 20.85 5.00 -9.64
C TYR A 541 22.19 4.62 -10.28
N LYS A 542 22.72 3.47 -9.86
CA LYS A 542 23.88 2.85 -10.50
C LYS A 542 23.87 1.33 -10.35
N VAL A 543 24.70 0.67 -11.14
CA VAL A 543 24.95 -0.76 -11.06
C VAL A 543 26.34 -1.00 -10.46
N ILE A 544 26.43 -1.90 -9.48
CA ILE A 544 27.68 -2.33 -8.84
C ILE A 544 27.83 -3.84 -9.05
N GLU A 545 28.97 -4.26 -9.58
CA GLU A 545 29.30 -5.68 -9.72
C GLU A 545 29.94 -6.22 -8.44
N ARG A 546 29.43 -7.36 -7.94
CA ARG A 546 29.90 -8.08 -6.75
C ARG A 546 29.80 -9.58 -6.93
N ASP A 547 30.87 -10.25 -7.27
CA ASP A 547 30.93 -11.71 -7.30
C ASP A 547 31.18 -12.29 -5.91
N ILE A 548 30.52 -13.41 -5.61
CA ILE A 548 30.64 -14.14 -4.35
C ILE A 548 31.25 -15.50 -4.63
N VAL A 549 32.42 -15.79 -4.07
CA VAL A 549 33.04 -17.09 -4.14
C VAL A 549 32.86 -17.84 -2.84
N MET A 550 32.20 -19.00 -2.88
CA MET A 550 31.90 -19.84 -1.72
C MET A 550 32.90 -20.99 -1.61
N SER A 551 33.52 -21.12 -0.45
CA SER A 551 34.45 -22.21 -0.17
C SER A 551 33.71 -23.46 0.31
N SER A 552 34.14 -24.65 -0.13
CA SER A 552 33.61 -25.92 0.34
C SER A 552 33.86 -26.07 1.85
N GLY A 553 32.82 -26.39 2.61
CA GLY A 553 32.93 -26.52 4.07
C GLY A 553 31.56 -26.76 4.72
N LYS A 554 31.56 -27.28 5.95
CA LYS A 554 30.33 -27.27 6.75
C LYS A 554 30.02 -25.83 7.13
N ALA A 555 28.77 -25.40 6.93
CA ALA A 555 28.26 -24.20 7.56
C ALA A 555 28.61 -24.27 9.06
N THR A 556 29.46 -23.36 9.51
CA THR A 556 29.62 -23.16 10.96
C THR A 556 28.29 -22.59 11.41
N GLU A 557 27.62 -23.31 12.32
CA GLU A 557 26.40 -22.78 12.93
C GLU A 557 26.68 -21.34 13.40
N PRO A 558 25.77 -20.40 13.13
CA PRO A 558 25.94 -19.05 13.61
C PRO A 558 26.16 -19.12 15.13
N VAL A 559 27.15 -18.41 15.62
CA VAL A 559 27.30 -18.16 17.06
C VAL A 559 26.04 -17.38 17.44
N VAL A 560 25.05 -18.09 17.95
CA VAL A 560 23.85 -17.49 18.53
C VAL A 560 24.35 -16.54 19.60
N ALA A 561 24.19 -15.23 19.38
CA ALA A 561 24.42 -14.27 20.44
C ALA A 561 23.54 -14.74 21.61
N VAL A 562 24.15 -15.10 22.72
CA VAL A 562 23.44 -15.51 23.93
C VAL A 562 22.61 -14.30 24.35
N VAL A 563 21.31 -14.35 24.06
CA VAL A 563 20.38 -13.36 24.62
C VAL A 563 20.43 -13.54 26.12
N PRO A 564 20.61 -12.47 26.92
CA PRO A 564 20.64 -12.59 28.36
C PRO A 564 19.40 -13.32 28.85
N GLU A 565 19.59 -14.37 29.63
CA GLU A 565 18.46 -15.11 30.25
C GLU A 565 17.55 -14.13 30.98
N SER A 566 16.24 -14.22 30.72
CA SER A 566 15.27 -13.33 31.35
C SER A 566 15.24 -13.61 32.87
N LYS A 567 15.82 -12.71 33.62
CA LYS A 567 15.83 -12.77 35.10
C LYS A 567 14.42 -12.93 35.67
N GLN A 568 13.41 -12.37 35.04
CA GLN A 568 12.01 -12.47 35.45
C GLN A 568 11.46 -13.91 35.43
N VAL A 569 11.85 -14.71 34.43
CA VAL A 569 11.47 -16.15 34.38
C VAL A 569 12.14 -16.94 35.49
N ASP A 570 13.42 -16.69 35.73
CA ASP A 570 14.17 -17.36 36.76
C ASP A 570 13.65 -16.99 38.17
N ASP A 571 13.34 -15.71 38.42
CA ASP A 571 12.73 -15.22 39.67
C ASP A 571 11.32 -15.84 39.91
N PHE A 572 10.51 -15.98 38.84
CA PHE A 572 9.21 -16.64 38.91
C PHE A 572 9.34 -18.14 39.22
N ILE A 573 10.24 -18.85 38.52
CA ILE A 573 10.50 -20.28 38.73
C ILE A 573 11.05 -20.53 40.16
N ALA A 574 11.83 -19.60 40.68
CA ALA A 574 12.35 -19.65 42.04
C ALA A 574 11.27 -19.33 43.10
N GLY A 575 10.07 -18.90 42.69
CA GLY A 575 8.98 -18.53 43.59
C GLY A 575 9.13 -17.14 44.23
N GLU A 576 10.02 -16.31 43.72
CA GLU A 576 10.22 -14.94 44.19
C GLU A 576 9.13 -13.99 43.70
N GLN A 577 8.37 -14.38 42.66
CA GLN A 577 7.24 -13.62 42.11
C GLN A 577 5.97 -14.45 42.07
N SER A 578 4.84 -13.85 42.41
CA SER A 578 3.52 -14.47 42.37
C SER A 578 2.83 -14.38 41.01
N LYS A 579 3.33 -13.54 40.13
CA LYS A 579 2.83 -13.31 38.76
C LYS A 579 4.01 -13.04 37.83
N LEU A 580 4.10 -13.82 36.77
CA LEU A 580 5.05 -13.56 35.69
C LEU A 580 4.42 -12.62 34.68
N VAL A 581 4.98 -11.39 34.55
CA VAL A 581 4.73 -10.50 33.44
C VAL A 581 5.98 -10.54 32.57
N MET A 582 5.86 -11.10 31.37
CA MET A 582 6.99 -11.34 30.48
C MET A 582 7.27 -10.08 29.61
N ASP A 583 7.81 -9.03 30.23
CA ASP A 583 8.30 -7.87 29.50
C ASP A 583 9.54 -8.26 28.69
N ASN A 584 9.44 -8.43 27.40
CA ASN A 584 10.52 -8.76 26.46
C ASN A 584 11.01 -10.22 26.43
N ALA A 585 10.36 -11.16 27.11
CA ALA A 585 10.80 -12.57 27.06
C ALA A 585 10.34 -13.33 25.81
N ILE A 586 9.22 -12.92 25.21
CA ILE A 586 8.69 -13.49 23.95
C ILE A 586 8.44 -12.33 22.99
N MET A 587 9.42 -12.09 22.11
CA MET A 587 9.35 -11.07 21.09
C MET A 587 8.93 -11.69 19.76
N PHE A 588 8.07 -10.99 19.04
CA PHE A 588 7.65 -11.33 17.69
C PHE A 588 8.18 -10.27 16.72
N GLU A 589 8.44 -10.66 15.49
CA GLU A 589 8.69 -9.71 14.42
C GLU A 589 7.41 -8.92 14.11
N PHE A 590 7.58 -7.78 13.42
CA PHE A 590 6.44 -6.93 13.05
C PHE A 590 5.38 -7.73 12.29
N ALA A 591 4.12 -7.54 12.65
CA ALA A 591 2.95 -8.23 12.10
C ALA A 591 3.00 -9.78 12.14
N SER A 592 4.04 -10.38 12.73
CA SER A 592 4.26 -11.83 12.79
C SER A 592 3.75 -12.45 14.09
N ASP A 593 3.30 -13.71 14.01
CA ASP A 593 2.98 -14.60 15.13
C ASP A 593 3.98 -15.78 15.23
N TYR A 594 5.09 -15.72 14.49
CA TYR A 594 6.14 -16.72 14.49
C TYR A 594 7.08 -16.55 15.70
N LEU A 595 7.32 -17.64 16.43
CA LEU A 595 8.22 -17.66 17.59
C LEU A 595 9.69 -17.65 17.14
N ASN A 596 10.46 -16.68 17.60
CA ASN A 596 11.90 -16.62 17.38
C ASN A 596 12.64 -17.74 18.11
N GLU A 597 13.72 -18.27 17.52
CA GLU A 597 14.54 -19.30 18.15
C GLU A 597 15.10 -18.86 19.51
N SER A 598 15.39 -17.57 19.67
CA SER A 598 15.85 -17.00 20.94
C SER A 598 14.82 -17.14 22.07
N THR A 599 13.53 -17.31 21.76
CA THR A 599 12.47 -17.48 22.77
C THR A 599 12.33 -18.90 23.25
N TYR A 600 12.82 -19.90 22.50
CA TYR A 600 12.64 -21.32 22.85
C TYR A 600 13.31 -21.68 24.18
N GLN A 601 14.48 -21.14 24.47
CA GLN A 601 15.15 -21.41 25.77
C GLN A 601 14.30 -20.95 26.96
N THR A 602 13.63 -19.81 26.83
CA THR A 602 12.72 -19.29 27.86
C THR A 602 11.47 -20.15 27.95
N LEU A 603 10.89 -20.54 26.83
CA LEU A 603 9.71 -21.40 26.79
C LEU A 603 10.01 -22.82 27.36
N ASP A 604 11.19 -23.39 27.08
CA ASP A 604 11.61 -24.68 27.59
C ASP A 604 11.72 -24.71 29.14
N LYS A 605 12.24 -23.61 29.73
CA LYS A 605 12.26 -23.46 31.20
C LYS A 605 10.84 -23.48 31.76
N LEU A 606 9.91 -22.76 31.16
CA LEU A 606 8.51 -22.71 31.58
C LEU A 606 7.80 -24.06 31.35
N VAL A 607 8.03 -24.73 30.21
CA VAL A 607 7.53 -26.10 29.96
C VAL A 607 8.00 -27.06 31.03
N LYS A 608 9.29 -27.04 31.36
CA LYS A 608 9.85 -27.87 32.42
C LYS A 608 9.19 -27.56 33.77
N PHE A 609 9.11 -26.29 34.14
CA PHE A 609 8.46 -25.86 35.39
C PHE A 609 6.99 -26.32 35.46
N MET A 610 6.23 -26.24 34.39
CA MET A 610 4.85 -26.72 34.33
C MET A 610 4.75 -28.24 34.40
N LYS A 611 5.72 -29.00 33.88
CA LYS A 611 5.80 -30.45 34.02
C LYS A 611 6.08 -30.86 35.47
N ASP A 612 6.98 -30.14 36.14
CA ASP A 612 7.35 -30.38 37.54
C ASP A 612 6.21 -29.97 38.51
N ASN A 613 5.26 -29.13 38.05
CA ASN A 613 4.12 -28.64 38.84
C ASN A 613 2.78 -28.94 38.13
N PRO A 614 2.26 -30.18 38.13
CA PRO A 614 1.12 -30.57 37.30
C PRO A 614 -0.21 -29.89 37.66
N GLY A 615 -0.33 -29.30 38.85
CA GLY A 615 -1.53 -28.55 39.28
C GLY A 615 -1.60 -27.09 38.80
N LEU A 616 -0.53 -26.56 38.20
CA LEU A 616 -0.54 -25.18 37.73
C LEU A 616 -1.31 -25.02 36.41
N GLN A 617 -2.06 -23.94 36.31
CA GLN A 617 -2.66 -23.42 35.08
C GLN A 617 -1.92 -22.15 34.64
N LEU A 618 -1.83 -21.94 33.35
CA LEU A 618 -1.14 -20.78 32.76
C LEU A 618 -2.11 -19.98 31.88
N ILE A 619 -2.17 -18.67 32.11
CA ILE A 619 -2.84 -17.75 31.22
C ILE A 619 -1.79 -17.16 30.28
N ILE A 620 -1.99 -17.37 28.98
CA ILE A 620 -1.12 -16.82 27.91
C ILE A 620 -1.86 -15.64 27.30
N ALA A 621 -1.39 -14.44 27.61
CA ALA A 621 -1.98 -13.19 27.14
C ALA A 621 -1.11 -12.59 26.02
N GLY A 622 -1.72 -12.37 24.86
CA GLY A 622 -1.10 -11.65 23.76
C GLY A 622 -1.51 -10.18 23.76
N HIS A 623 -0.57 -9.31 23.46
CA HIS A 623 -0.78 -7.86 23.33
C HIS A 623 -0.20 -7.37 22.01
N THR A 624 -0.65 -6.20 21.57
CA THR A 624 -0.04 -5.42 20.48
C THR A 624 0.03 -3.96 20.90
N ASP A 625 0.84 -3.19 20.21
CA ASP A 625 0.73 -1.73 20.25
C ASP A 625 -0.51 -1.25 19.48
N THR A 626 -0.65 0.07 19.31
CA THR A 626 -1.74 0.72 18.57
C THR A 626 -1.46 0.84 17.08
N THR A 627 -0.40 0.20 16.58
CA THR A 627 -0.07 0.18 15.16
C THR A 627 -1.00 -0.76 14.41
N GLY A 628 -1.69 -0.25 13.39
CA GLY A 628 -2.65 -1.02 12.60
C GLY A 628 -4.09 -1.02 13.16
N PRO A 629 -5.04 -1.55 12.38
CA PRO A 629 -6.45 -1.59 12.75
C PRO A 629 -6.72 -2.41 14.03
N GLU A 630 -7.66 -1.97 14.85
CA GLU A 630 -8.01 -2.64 16.13
C GLU A 630 -8.35 -4.11 15.94
N GLN A 631 -9.18 -4.43 14.94
CA GLN A 631 -9.58 -5.81 14.64
C GLN A 631 -8.38 -6.69 14.23
N TYR A 632 -7.47 -6.15 13.42
CA TYR A 632 -6.21 -6.82 13.08
C TYR A 632 -5.35 -7.07 14.33
N ASN A 633 -5.17 -6.05 15.18
CA ASN A 633 -4.41 -6.15 16.42
C ASN A 633 -5.02 -7.19 17.38
N LYS A 634 -6.35 -7.27 17.44
CA LYS A 634 -7.06 -8.29 18.21
C LYS A 634 -6.77 -9.69 17.69
N SER A 635 -6.83 -9.88 16.37
CA SER A 635 -6.50 -11.15 15.72
C SER A 635 -5.02 -11.53 15.91
N LEU A 636 -4.10 -10.60 15.67
CA LEU A 636 -2.66 -10.81 15.80
C LEU A 636 -2.27 -11.19 17.23
N SER A 637 -2.77 -10.49 18.24
CA SER A 637 -2.49 -10.79 19.64
C SER A 637 -2.97 -12.19 20.03
N LYS A 638 -4.12 -12.61 19.52
CA LYS A 638 -4.65 -13.96 19.72
C LYS A 638 -3.75 -15.02 19.07
N ARG A 639 -3.32 -14.83 17.82
CA ARG A 639 -2.40 -15.75 17.14
C ARG A 639 -1.05 -15.85 17.84
N ARG A 640 -0.49 -14.74 18.34
CA ARG A 640 0.75 -14.74 19.13
C ARG A 640 0.61 -15.61 20.39
N ALA A 641 -0.50 -15.45 21.12
CA ALA A 641 -0.80 -16.27 22.29
C ALA A 641 -1.01 -17.75 21.93
N ASP A 642 -1.68 -18.05 20.82
CA ASP A 642 -1.87 -19.40 20.29
C ASP A 642 -0.53 -20.06 19.91
N SER A 643 0.40 -19.32 19.30
CA SER A 643 1.74 -19.84 18.96
C SER A 643 2.52 -20.27 20.18
N VAL A 644 2.48 -19.48 21.25
CA VAL A 644 3.08 -19.84 22.54
C VAL A 644 2.38 -21.08 23.14
N ALA A 645 1.05 -21.11 23.15
CA ALA A 645 0.29 -22.24 23.66
C ALA A 645 0.58 -23.54 22.89
N ASN A 646 0.65 -23.45 21.56
CA ASN A 646 0.98 -24.59 20.71
C ASN A 646 2.38 -25.15 21.00
N TYR A 647 3.35 -24.28 21.33
CA TYR A 647 4.67 -24.71 21.77
C TYR A 647 4.58 -25.53 23.06
N PHE A 648 3.82 -25.09 24.07
CA PHE A 648 3.59 -25.82 25.31
C PHE A 648 2.92 -27.19 25.06
N ILE A 649 1.87 -27.21 24.22
CA ILE A 649 1.14 -28.45 23.88
C ILE A 649 2.07 -29.42 23.16
N LYS A 650 2.84 -28.97 22.17
CA LYS A 650 3.82 -29.80 21.44
C LYS A 650 4.87 -30.39 22.36
N ASN A 651 5.22 -29.68 23.44
CA ASN A 651 6.17 -30.13 24.44
C ASN A 651 5.50 -30.87 25.62
N GLY A 652 4.25 -31.33 25.49
CA GLY A 652 3.59 -32.27 26.41
C GLY A 652 2.83 -31.63 27.59
N ILE A 653 2.49 -30.35 27.50
CA ILE A 653 1.56 -29.70 28.44
C ILE A 653 0.12 -29.90 27.95
N ASN A 654 -0.79 -30.34 28.86
CA ASN A 654 -2.19 -30.52 28.51
C ASN A 654 -2.86 -29.16 28.19
N LYS A 655 -3.58 -29.08 27.07
CA LYS A 655 -4.31 -27.90 26.64
C LYS A 655 -5.26 -27.33 27.70
N GLU A 656 -5.89 -28.18 28.50
CA GLU A 656 -6.82 -27.76 29.56
C GLU A 656 -6.15 -26.96 30.69
N ARG A 657 -4.81 -26.96 30.73
CA ARG A 657 -4.00 -26.16 31.65
C ARG A 657 -3.62 -24.80 31.12
N LEU A 658 -4.02 -24.49 29.87
CA LEU A 658 -3.65 -23.26 29.18
C LEU A 658 -4.91 -22.45 28.86
N GLU A 659 -5.00 -21.25 29.38
CA GLU A 659 -5.98 -20.25 28.98
C GLU A 659 -5.32 -19.26 28.02
N ILE A 660 -5.94 -19.00 26.85
CA ILE A 660 -5.34 -18.23 25.78
C ILE A 660 -6.20 -17.01 25.51
N VAL A 661 -5.63 -15.81 25.72
CA VAL A 661 -6.35 -14.54 25.57
C VAL A 661 -5.57 -13.61 24.65
N GLY A 662 -6.24 -13.04 23.63
CA GLY A 662 -5.70 -11.95 22.82
C GLY A 662 -6.36 -10.64 23.24
N TYR A 663 -5.61 -9.71 23.79
CA TYR A 663 -6.11 -8.41 24.23
C TYR A 663 -6.05 -7.33 23.12
N GLY A 664 -5.25 -7.55 22.06
CA GLY A 664 -4.98 -6.51 21.07
C GLY A 664 -4.29 -5.32 21.74
N GLN A 665 -4.71 -4.14 21.38
CA GLN A 665 -4.22 -2.87 21.93
C GLN A 665 -4.95 -2.39 23.19
N ASP A 666 -6.03 -3.07 23.62
CA ASP A 666 -6.93 -2.57 24.68
C ASP A 666 -6.29 -2.60 26.07
N ASN A 667 -5.36 -3.52 26.32
CA ASN A 667 -4.67 -3.67 27.59
C ASN A 667 -3.16 -3.65 27.41
N PRO A 668 -2.56 -2.51 27.07
CA PRO A 668 -1.13 -2.44 26.77
C PRO A 668 -0.29 -2.73 28.02
N VAL A 669 0.81 -3.47 27.85
CA VAL A 669 1.79 -3.74 28.91
C VAL A 669 2.61 -2.50 29.25
N ALA A 670 2.84 -1.64 28.24
CA ALA A 670 3.50 -0.34 28.37
C ALA A 670 2.72 0.75 27.61
N SER A 671 3.05 2.02 27.84
CA SER A 671 2.36 3.12 27.12
C SER A 671 2.58 3.05 25.61
N ASN A 672 1.52 3.13 24.83
CA ASN A 672 1.56 3.21 23.37
C ASN A 672 1.96 4.61 22.84
N ASP A 673 2.11 5.62 23.72
CA ASP A 673 2.44 6.99 23.32
C ASP A 673 3.92 7.16 22.91
N THR A 674 4.79 6.23 23.32
CA THR A 674 6.22 6.29 23.02
C THR A 674 6.69 5.11 22.19
N PRO A 675 7.68 5.28 21.30
CA PRO A 675 8.23 4.17 20.50
C PRO A 675 8.75 3.01 21.38
N GLU A 676 9.41 3.33 22.51
CA GLU A 676 9.92 2.35 23.46
C GLU A 676 8.81 1.59 24.16
N GLY A 677 7.69 2.26 24.44
CA GLY A 677 6.50 1.62 25.03
C GLY A 677 5.79 0.73 24.02
N ARG A 678 5.59 1.20 22.79
CA ARG A 678 5.02 0.37 21.71
C ARG A 678 5.82 -0.90 21.45
N LYS A 679 7.15 -0.80 21.45
CA LYS A 679 8.04 -1.95 21.28
C LYS A 679 7.90 -3.03 22.36
N LYS A 680 7.27 -2.71 23.49
CA LYS A 680 7.01 -3.67 24.59
C LYS A 680 5.63 -4.33 24.50
N ASN A 681 4.77 -3.79 23.69
CA ASN A 681 3.44 -4.31 23.42
C ASN A 681 3.43 -5.17 22.15
#